data_e0851d37aa3ee963c113e05b84b82e49
#
_entry.id   e0851d37aa3ee963c113e05b84b82e49
#
_cell.length_a   1.000
_cell.length_b   1.000
_cell.length_c   1.000
_cell.angle_alpha   90.00
_cell.angle_beta   90.00
_cell.angle_gamma   90.00
#
_symmetry.space_group_name_H-M   'P 1'
#
loop_
_entity.id
_entity.type
_entity.pdbx_description
1 polymer ?
#
loop_
_entity_poly.entity_id
_entity_poly.type
_entity_poly.pdbx_seq_one_letter_code
_entity_poly.pdbx_strand_id
1 'polypeptide(L)'
;MIKFVGNPRLVSCCEVSSVAEAVEYCESKSILGVDTETTGLNFMEETMTMLQIGDGDVQFVIDTRAVDISPMRKVLESKDIIKILHNVKFDYKFLRKSGIRLENVWDTMLASQVLNCGKKASHSLANLVSGHLHIEMSKDVRTTFIGHTGEFTESQIVYGAKDVEYLLQLQAIQVKLVEELDMVMLMQLENDAALAYGDIEFNGIGLNIPVWKELSATAEKQRVEMELKLDNFIATKPSLSAFNMSSFQTDMFIEDTEIRKIDVKWTSPKQVLEVFNTYGIDVEDVNANTLHVFRKDEFIDLYIKYKEQAKLSTSYGDKFLNNVDSDGRVRTSFKQILNTGRIASSGPNMQQIPANNDYRNCFIAGEDDWVFVSSDYSSQELAIIATGSKDPVWLAALTEGKDLHSVCAELVYGEQWKDSAEEDCAYYVYSTEANVMSYKKDSNGVDVRCYPKQKCNCPAHKKLRTNVKSINFGLAYGMGPNKLADTLLITERAAEKLIKDYFKAFPSIENFLRNLGLYGLQTGHIKTFAPYRRMRWFPEWKGYNTSQKDKGKIERASKNTPIQGSGADMCKSALVMVRDHIHHNKLPVKIVMTVHDQIDTIVHKDYADTWKYTLQDIMGASTLDIIPSGLLKADTNVSETWEK
;
A
#
# COMPACT_ATOMS: atom_id res chain seq x y z
N MET A 1 -18.39 -24.01 28.61
CA MET A 1 -18.16 -25.48 28.51
C MET A 1 -17.15 -25.75 27.41
N ILE A 2 -16.12 -26.57 27.67
CA ILE A 2 -15.12 -26.91 26.64
C ILE A 2 -15.40 -28.31 26.11
N LYS A 3 -15.44 -28.45 24.77
CA LYS A 3 -15.59 -29.72 24.07
C LYS A 3 -14.36 -29.96 23.18
N PHE A 4 -13.68 -31.11 23.43
CA PHE A 4 -12.50 -31.49 22.68
C PHE A 4 -12.84 -32.48 21.57
N VAL A 5 -12.38 -32.18 20.36
CA VAL A 5 -12.56 -33.01 19.17
C VAL A 5 -11.19 -33.48 18.68
N GLY A 6 -10.92 -34.75 18.79
CA GLY A 6 -9.61 -35.34 18.46
C GLY A 6 -9.57 -36.83 18.86
N ASN A 7 -8.36 -37.35 19.11
CA ASN A 7 -8.23 -38.70 19.63
C ASN A 7 -8.91 -38.80 20.98
N PRO A 8 -9.81 -39.78 21.18
CA PRO A 8 -10.54 -39.94 22.43
C PRO A 8 -9.56 -40.26 23.56
N ARG A 9 -9.49 -39.38 24.54
CA ARG A 9 -8.79 -39.59 25.81
C ARG A 9 -9.57 -38.91 26.93
N LEU A 10 -9.45 -39.44 28.13
CA LEU A 10 -10.03 -38.80 29.29
C LEU A 10 -9.18 -37.57 29.67
N VAL A 11 -9.72 -36.37 29.43
CA VAL A 11 -9.14 -35.08 29.82
C VAL A 11 -10.11 -34.46 30.81
N SER A 12 -9.62 -34.06 31.97
CA SER A 12 -10.50 -33.60 33.07
C SER A 12 -11.09 -32.22 32.82
N CYS A 13 -10.50 -31.45 31.90
CA CYS A 13 -10.90 -30.06 31.61
C CYS A 13 -11.98 -29.91 30.53
N CYS A 14 -12.37 -30.97 29.84
CA CYS A 14 -13.29 -30.90 28.70
C CYS A 14 -14.09 -32.18 28.47
N GLU A 15 -15.21 -32.07 27.77
CA GLU A 15 -15.99 -33.18 27.26
C GLU A 15 -15.47 -33.61 25.87
N VAL A 16 -15.51 -34.92 25.56
CA VAL A 16 -15.18 -35.46 24.25
C VAL A 16 -16.36 -35.20 23.30
N SER A 17 -16.07 -34.71 22.10
CA SER A 17 -17.05 -34.41 21.08
C SER A 17 -16.58 -34.86 19.68
N SER A 18 -17.37 -34.56 18.64
CA SER A 18 -17.08 -34.89 17.26
C SER A 18 -17.17 -33.63 16.36
N VAL A 19 -16.58 -33.72 15.17
CA VAL A 19 -16.71 -32.66 14.15
C VAL A 19 -18.19 -32.47 13.75
N ALA A 20 -18.97 -33.55 13.68
CA ALA A 20 -20.40 -33.49 13.35
C ALA A 20 -21.19 -32.69 14.39
N GLU A 21 -20.96 -32.94 15.68
CA GLU A 21 -21.58 -32.19 16.77
C GLU A 21 -21.14 -30.72 16.78
N ALA A 22 -19.86 -30.44 16.51
CA ALA A 22 -19.36 -29.08 16.38
C ALA A 22 -20.04 -28.32 15.23
N VAL A 23 -20.21 -28.96 14.06
CA VAL A 23 -20.92 -28.36 12.92
C VAL A 23 -22.37 -28.08 13.27
N GLU A 24 -23.11 -29.07 13.81
CA GLU A 24 -24.53 -28.93 14.16
C GLU A 24 -24.75 -27.81 15.18
N TYR A 25 -23.91 -27.74 16.21
CA TYR A 25 -23.98 -26.67 17.21
C TYR A 25 -23.71 -25.30 16.58
N CYS A 26 -22.61 -25.18 15.83
CA CYS A 26 -22.19 -23.89 15.25
C CYS A 26 -23.15 -23.40 14.15
N GLU A 27 -23.74 -24.29 13.33
CA GLU A 27 -24.77 -23.91 12.34
C GLU A 27 -26.02 -23.28 12.96
N SER A 28 -26.30 -23.56 14.24
CA SER A 28 -27.43 -22.98 14.98
C SER A 28 -27.18 -21.53 15.46
N LYS A 29 -25.96 -21.01 15.31
CA LYS A 29 -25.55 -19.71 15.86
C LYS A 29 -25.43 -18.67 14.76
N SER A 30 -25.67 -17.41 15.10
CA SER A 30 -25.47 -16.25 14.20
C SER A 30 -24.08 -15.62 14.34
N ILE A 31 -23.37 -15.92 15.44
CA ILE A 31 -22.08 -15.33 15.75
C ILE A 31 -21.20 -16.32 16.50
N LEU A 32 -19.93 -16.43 16.09
CA LEU A 32 -18.97 -17.38 16.65
C LEU A 32 -17.59 -16.72 16.75
N GLY A 33 -16.88 -16.96 17.85
CA GLY A 33 -15.45 -16.69 17.91
C GLY A 33 -14.69 -17.83 17.22
N VAL A 34 -13.61 -17.50 16.54
CA VAL A 34 -12.74 -18.45 15.83
C VAL A 34 -11.28 -18.06 16.06
N ASP A 35 -10.43 -19.05 16.29
CA ASP A 35 -8.99 -18.87 16.38
C ASP A 35 -8.26 -20.13 15.88
N THR A 36 -6.98 -20.04 15.56
CA THR A 36 -6.16 -21.18 15.15
C THR A 36 -4.80 -21.19 15.85
N GLU A 37 -4.33 -22.40 16.21
CA GLU A 37 -2.95 -22.60 16.66
C GLU A 37 -2.16 -23.36 15.60
N THR A 38 -0.91 -22.94 15.41
CA THR A 38 -0.06 -23.41 14.31
C THR A 38 1.34 -23.79 14.80
N THR A 39 2.05 -24.61 14.04
CA THR A 39 3.45 -24.98 14.36
C THR A 39 4.44 -23.82 14.17
N GLY A 40 4.04 -22.74 13.48
CA GLY A 40 4.84 -21.55 13.25
C GLY A 40 4.08 -20.49 12.42
N LEU A 41 4.79 -19.48 11.93
CA LEU A 41 4.14 -18.30 11.32
C LEU A 41 3.99 -18.38 9.79
N ASN A 42 4.83 -19.16 9.11
CA ASN A 42 4.81 -19.28 7.66
C ASN A 42 3.86 -20.39 7.23
N PHE A 43 2.67 -20.04 6.73
CA PHE A 43 1.67 -21.02 6.32
C PHE A 43 2.13 -21.94 5.18
N MET A 44 3.15 -21.55 4.37
CA MET A 44 3.70 -22.43 3.34
C MET A 44 4.44 -23.63 3.92
N GLU A 45 5.20 -23.41 4.98
CA GLU A 45 6.05 -24.42 5.63
C GLU A 45 5.36 -25.10 6.80
N GLU A 46 4.52 -24.36 7.52
CA GLU A 46 3.92 -24.75 8.78
C GLU A 46 2.49 -25.29 8.62
N THR A 47 1.98 -25.90 9.68
CA THR A 47 0.64 -26.51 9.70
C THR A 47 -0.21 -25.96 10.83
N MET A 48 -1.52 -25.86 10.57
CA MET A 48 -2.52 -25.64 11.61
C MET A 48 -2.67 -26.92 12.43
N THR A 49 -2.53 -26.82 13.75
CA THR A 49 -2.64 -27.95 14.66
C THR A 49 -3.94 -27.98 15.44
N MET A 50 -4.53 -26.79 15.67
CA MET A 50 -5.76 -26.65 16.42
C MET A 50 -6.66 -25.61 15.77
N LEU A 51 -7.95 -25.89 15.71
CA LEU A 51 -9.01 -24.94 15.38
C LEU A 51 -9.92 -24.80 16.60
N GLN A 52 -10.09 -23.57 17.07
CA GLN A 52 -11.01 -23.23 18.14
C GLN A 52 -12.22 -22.49 17.56
N ILE A 53 -13.42 -22.88 17.99
CA ILE A 53 -14.67 -22.23 17.57
C ILE A 53 -15.74 -22.31 18.66
N GLY A 54 -16.46 -21.23 18.91
CA GLY A 54 -17.52 -21.23 19.92
C GLY A 54 -18.27 -19.91 20.05
N ASP A 55 -19.29 -19.91 20.91
CA ASP A 55 -20.18 -18.77 21.15
C ASP A 55 -20.07 -18.14 22.53
N GLY A 56 -19.03 -18.52 23.31
CA GLY A 56 -18.83 -18.08 24.69
C GLY A 56 -19.39 -19.07 25.72
N ASP A 57 -20.49 -19.74 25.44
CA ASP A 57 -21.06 -20.78 26.31
C ASP A 57 -20.42 -22.13 26.06
N VAL A 58 -20.23 -22.49 24.79
CA VAL A 58 -19.59 -23.74 24.36
C VAL A 58 -18.44 -23.41 23.40
N GLN A 59 -17.24 -23.90 23.69
CA GLN A 59 -16.07 -23.81 22.84
C GLN A 59 -15.63 -25.21 22.40
N PHE A 60 -15.55 -25.40 21.09
CA PHE A 60 -14.96 -26.59 20.50
C PHE A 60 -13.47 -26.33 20.25
N VAL A 61 -12.63 -27.23 20.76
CA VAL A 61 -11.19 -27.26 20.52
C VAL A 61 -10.89 -28.50 19.69
N ILE A 62 -10.54 -28.30 18.43
CA ILE A 62 -10.44 -29.35 17.41
C ILE A 62 -8.98 -29.60 17.07
N ASP A 63 -8.47 -30.81 17.32
CA ASP A 63 -7.14 -31.25 16.86
C ASP A 63 -7.18 -31.56 15.36
N THR A 64 -6.74 -30.62 14.54
CA THR A 64 -6.81 -30.72 13.08
C THR A 64 -5.86 -31.76 12.49
N ARG A 65 -4.95 -32.31 13.30
CA ARG A 65 -4.06 -33.42 12.91
C ARG A 65 -4.74 -34.78 13.06
N ALA A 66 -5.74 -34.85 13.95
CA ALA A 66 -6.44 -36.09 14.29
C ALA A 66 -7.74 -36.27 13.51
N VAL A 67 -8.37 -35.17 13.04
CA VAL A 67 -9.68 -35.21 12.39
C VAL A 67 -9.71 -34.37 11.12
N ASP A 68 -10.55 -34.76 10.16
CA ASP A 68 -10.85 -33.95 8.97
C ASP A 68 -11.81 -32.81 9.33
N ILE A 69 -11.37 -31.57 9.13
CA ILE A 69 -12.15 -30.35 9.40
C ILE A 69 -12.95 -29.87 8.17
N SER A 70 -12.91 -30.58 7.05
CA SER A 70 -13.64 -30.17 5.84
C SER A 70 -15.15 -29.96 6.06
N PRO A 71 -15.85 -30.67 6.99
CA PRO A 71 -17.25 -30.39 7.28
C PRO A 71 -17.49 -29.01 7.89
N MET A 72 -16.47 -28.41 8.56
CA MET A 72 -16.56 -27.05 9.13
C MET A 72 -16.72 -25.96 8.06
N ARG A 73 -16.56 -26.27 6.76
CA ARG A 73 -16.88 -25.36 5.65
C ARG A 73 -18.28 -24.81 5.74
N LYS A 74 -19.26 -25.61 6.14
CA LYS A 74 -20.65 -25.18 6.28
C LYS A 74 -20.80 -23.96 7.20
N VAL A 75 -19.98 -23.91 8.25
CA VAL A 75 -19.97 -22.84 9.24
C VAL A 75 -19.06 -21.71 8.80
N LEU A 76 -17.80 -22.03 8.46
CA LEU A 76 -16.74 -21.05 8.23
C LEU A 76 -16.95 -20.27 6.90
N GLU A 77 -17.54 -20.89 5.88
CA GLU A 77 -17.87 -20.27 4.60
C GLU A 77 -19.30 -19.68 4.56
N SER A 78 -20.07 -19.79 5.65
CA SER A 78 -21.42 -19.22 5.73
C SER A 78 -21.38 -17.70 5.76
N LYS A 79 -22.23 -17.06 4.97
CA LYS A 79 -22.45 -15.60 4.99
C LYS A 79 -23.43 -15.18 6.08
N ASP A 80 -24.20 -16.11 6.63
CA ASP A 80 -25.21 -15.84 7.66
C ASP A 80 -24.63 -15.85 9.08
N ILE A 81 -23.44 -16.43 9.26
CA ILE A 81 -22.76 -16.55 10.54
C ILE A 81 -21.57 -15.58 10.57
N ILE A 82 -21.49 -14.71 11.55
CA ILE A 82 -20.34 -13.83 11.77
C ILE A 82 -19.25 -14.60 12.49
N LYS A 83 -18.04 -14.68 11.91
CA LYS A 83 -16.84 -15.24 12.56
C LYS A 83 -16.00 -14.12 13.12
N ILE A 84 -15.81 -14.09 14.44
CA ILE A 84 -14.98 -13.12 15.12
C ILE A 84 -13.58 -13.68 15.29
N LEU A 85 -12.57 -12.97 14.79
CA LEU A 85 -11.16 -13.34 14.91
C LEU A 85 -10.33 -12.16 15.42
N HIS A 86 -9.06 -12.42 15.69
CA HIS A 86 -8.07 -11.39 16.00
C HIS A 86 -6.88 -11.50 15.05
N ASN A 87 -6.76 -10.58 14.07
CA ASN A 87 -5.81 -10.63 12.96
C ASN A 87 -6.16 -11.75 11.95
N VAL A 88 -7.38 -11.67 11.46
CA VAL A 88 -8.03 -12.69 10.58
C VAL A 88 -7.17 -13.17 9.40
N LYS A 89 -6.31 -12.34 8.84
CA LYS A 89 -5.45 -12.71 7.71
C LYS A 89 -4.48 -13.84 8.05
N PHE A 90 -4.06 -13.95 9.31
CA PHE A 90 -3.19 -15.03 9.76
C PHE A 90 -3.94 -16.36 9.67
N ASP A 91 -5.06 -16.49 10.37
CA ASP A 91 -5.87 -17.70 10.43
C ASP A 91 -6.43 -18.09 9.07
N TYR A 92 -6.86 -17.07 8.30
CA TYR A 92 -7.41 -17.26 6.96
C TYR A 92 -6.45 -17.99 6.02
N LYS A 93 -5.14 -17.68 6.04
CA LYS A 93 -4.16 -18.36 5.17
C LYS A 93 -4.01 -19.85 5.51
N PHE A 94 -4.02 -20.21 6.78
CA PHE A 94 -3.98 -21.62 7.21
C PHE A 94 -5.28 -22.35 6.88
N LEU A 95 -6.43 -21.73 7.09
CA LEU A 95 -7.72 -22.28 6.67
C LEU A 95 -7.80 -22.44 5.14
N ARG A 96 -7.29 -21.47 4.37
CA ARG A 96 -7.18 -21.58 2.91
C ARG A 96 -6.32 -22.76 2.48
N LYS A 97 -5.20 -23.02 3.16
CA LYS A 97 -4.34 -24.19 2.91
C LYS A 97 -5.11 -25.50 3.17
N SER A 98 -6.04 -25.51 4.11
CA SER A 98 -6.96 -26.62 4.38
C SER A 98 -8.20 -26.63 3.44
N GLY A 99 -8.24 -25.75 2.44
CA GLY A 99 -9.32 -25.66 1.46
C GLY A 99 -10.58 -24.97 1.98
N ILE A 100 -10.52 -24.22 3.08
CA ILE A 100 -11.64 -23.49 3.68
C ILE A 100 -11.47 -21.99 3.40
N ARG A 101 -12.52 -21.32 2.92
CA ARG A 101 -12.56 -19.87 2.71
C ARG A 101 -13.48 -19.22 3.73
N LEU A 102 -12.94 -18.30 4.53
CA LEU A 102 -13.77 -17.54 5.43
C LEU A 102 -14.66 -16.56 4.67
N GLU A 103 -15.88 -16.42 5.15
CA GLU A 103 -16.83 -15.38 4.73
C GLU A 103 -17.43 -14.73 5.97
N ASN A 104 -17.88 -13.48 5.87
CA ASN A 104 -18.54 -12.72 6.93
C ASN A 104 -17.77 -12.73 8.27
N VAL A 105 -16.70 -11.94 8.33
CA VAL A 105 -15.79 -11.89 9.47
C VAL A 105 -15.89 -10.57 10.23
N TRP A 106 -15.51 -10.59 11.50
CA TRP A 106 -15.20 -9.42 12.30
C TRP A 106 -13.79 -9.58 12.89
N ASP A 107 -12.88 -8.68 12.52
CA ASP A 107 -11.52 -8.67 13.06
C ASP A 107 -11.38 -7.65 14.20
N THR A 108 -11.20 -8.15 15.42
CA THR A 108 -11.09 -7.30 16.61
C THR A 108 -9.83 -6.43 16.64
N MET A 109 -8.75 -6.85 15.95
CA MET A 109 -7.55 -6.05 15.78
C MET A 109 -7.80 -4.90 14.80
N LEU A 110 -8.43 -5.16 13.66
CA LEU A 110 -8.78 -4.12 12.68
C LEU A 110 -9.78 -3.12 13.26
N ALA A 111 -10.80 -3.58 14.01
CA ALA A 111 -11.72 -2.71 14.70
C ALA A 111 -11.00 -1.75 15.65
N SER A 112 -10.04 -2.26 16.44
CA SER A 112 -9.20 -1.43 17.29
C SER A 112 -8.35 -0.43 16.50
N GLN A 113 -7.81 -0.82 15.34
CA GLN A 113 -7.02 0.07 14.46
C GLN A 113 -7.88 1.16 13.83
N VAL A 114 -9.10 0.85 13.42
CA VAL A 114 -10.09 1.81 12.89
C VAL A 114 -10.46 2.84 13.97
N LEU A 115 -10.82 2.39 15.15
CA LEU A 115 -11.25 3.25 16.27
C LEU A 115 -10.12 4.17 16.79
N ASN A 116 -8.88 3.74 16.67
CA ASN A 116 -7.70 4.43 17.17
C ASN A 116 -6.77 4.97 16.08
N CYS A 117 -7.23 5.08 14.84
CA CYS A 117 -6.40 5.55 13.74
C CYS A 117 -5.79 6.93 14.03
N GLY A 118 -4.46 7.02 13.97
CA GLY A 118 -3.68 8.21 14.33
C GLY A 118 -3.21 8.26 15.79
N LYS A 119 -3.81 7.49 16.70
CA LYS A 119 -3.37 7.39 18.10
C LYS A 119 -2.25 6.34 18.24
N LYS A 120 -1.42 6.51 19.27
CA LYS A 120 -0.48 5.46 19.71
C LYS A 120 -1.26 4.48 20.58
N ALA A 121 -1.69 3.37 20.02
CA ALA A 121 -2.40 2.31 20.72
C ALA A 121 -1.77 0.94 20.40
N SER A 122 -1.82 0.04 21.36
CA SER A 122 -1.50 -1.36 21.14
C SER A 122 -2.77 -2.10 20.74
N HIS A 123 -2.68 -2.91 19.70
CA HIS A 123 -3.81 -3.64 19.14
C HIS A 123 -3.71 -5.15 19.38
N SER A 124 -2.82 -5.61 20.27
CA SER A 124 -2.73 -7.05 20.62
C SER A 124 -3.96 -7.51 21.41
N LEU A 125 -4.39 -8.75 21.22
CA LEU A 125 -5.54 -9.32 21.92
C LEU A 125 -5.45 -9.13 23.44
N ALA A 126 -4.31 -9.47 24.05
CA ALA A 126 -4.10 -9.29 25.48
C ALA A 126 -4.31 -7.84 25.96
N ASN A 127 -3.83 -6.85 25.19
CA ASN A 127 -4.01 -5.45 25.56
C ASN A 127 -5.46 -4.97 25.36
N LEU A 128 -6.18 -5.51 24.37
CA LEU A 128 -7.60 -5.20 24.18
C LEU A 128 -8.45 -5.82 25.29
N VAL A 129 -8.16 -7.09 25.66
CA VAL A 129 -8.85 -7.78 26.75
C VAL A 129 -8.58 -7.08 28.08
N SER A 130 -7.31 -6.77 28.40
CA SER A 130 -6.97 -6.02 29.61
C SER A 130 -7.62 -4.63 29.63
N GLY A 131 -7.59 -3.89 28.52
CA GLY A 131 -8.12 -2.54 28.43
C GLY A 131 -9.65 -2.43 28.47
N HIS A 132 -10.37 -3.39 27.89
CA HIS A 132 -11.83 -3.34 27.78
C HIS A 132 -12.54 -4.25 28.77
N LEU A 133 -11.97 -5.40 29.10
CA LEU A 133 -12.59 -6.41 29.97
C LEU A 133 -11.96 -6.47 31.37
N HIS A 134 -10.83 -5.79 31.59
CA HIS A 134 -10.06 -5.82 32.85
C HIS A 134 -9.59 -7.21 33.27
N ILE A 135 -9.26 -8.05 32.28
CA ILE A 135 -8.79 -9.41 32.45
C ILE A 135 -7.34 -9.51 31.95
N GLU A 136 -6.46 -10.09 32.75
CA GLU A 136 -5.07 -10.37 32.36
C GLU A 136 -4.98 -11.73 31.67
N MET A 137 -4.48 -11.76 30.41
CA MET A 137 -4.23 -12.98 29.65
C MET A 137 -2.81 -13.48 29.88
N SER A 138 -2.65 -14.76 30.22
CA SER A 138 -1.33 -15.41 30.27
C SER A 138 -0.80 -15.62 28.84
N LYS A 139 0.49 -15.33 28.64
CA LYS A 139 1.19 -15.55 27.35
C LYS A 139 2.04 -16.83 27.33
N ASP A 140 2.15 -17.51 28.45
CA ASP A 140 3.14 -18.59 28.65
C ASP A 140 2.83 -19.82 27.78
N VAL A 141 1.54 -20.10 27.52
CA VAL A 141 1.10 -21.29 26.78
C VAL A 141 1.28 -21.13 25.26
N ARG A 142 1.14 -19.93 24.71
CA ARG A 142 1.19 -19.68 23.27
C ARG A 142 2.48 -20.20 22.60
N THR A 143 3.61 -20.02 23.25
CA THR A 143 4.90 -20.47 22.70
C THR A 143 5.06 -22.00 22.67
N THR A 144 4.24 -22.74 23.40
CA THR A 144 4.28 -24.20 23.45
C THR A 144 3.69 -24.88 22.22
N PHE A 145 3.00 -24.12 21.34
CA PHE A 145 2.48 -24.65 20.07
C PHE A 145 3.55 -24.68 18.97
N ILE A 146 4.59 -23.84 19.08
CA ILE A 146 5.66 -23.77 18.08
C ILE A 146 6.40 -25.10 18.01
N GLY A 147 6.37 -25.76 16.83
CA GLY A 147 6.97 -27.06 16.61
C GLY A 147 6.30 -28.20 17.38
N HIS A 148 5.12 -28.01 17.95
CA HIS A 148 4.41 -29.02 18.72
C HIS A 148 3.91 -30.19 17.86
N THR A 149 4.34 -31.40 18.18
CA THR A 149 3.97 -32.63 17.44
C THR A 149 3.24 -33.66 18.33
N GLY A 150 3.27 -33.49 19.65
CA GLY A 150 2.65 -34.39 20.62
C GLY A 150 1.15 -34.17 20.83
N GLU A 151 0.56 -34.88 21.76
CA GLU A 151 -0.82 -34.66 22.23
C GLU A 151 -0.91 -33.33 22.98
N PHE A 152 -2.05 -32.62 22.82
CA PHE A 152 -2.26 -31.38 23.56
C PHE A 152 -2.40 -31.61 25.06
N THR A 153 -1.78 -30.75 25.84
CA THR A 153 -1.94 -30.72 27.31
C THR A 153 -3.28 -30.08 27.69
N GLU A 154 -3.77 -30.32 28.89
CA GLU A 154 -4.98 -29.63 29.40
C GLU A 154 -4.83 -28.11 29.37
N SER A 155 -3.64 -27.58 29.68
CA SER A 155 -3.36 -26.14 29.61
C SER A 155 -3.47 -25.58 28.21
N GLN A 156 -3.05 -26.30 27.16
CA GLN A 156 -3.19 -25.90 25.77
C GLN A 156 -4.67 -25.89 25.32
N ILE A 157 -5.44 -26.90 25.71
CA ILE A 157 -6.88 -27.00 25.42
C ILE A 157 -7.65 -25.84 26.07
N VAL A 158 -7.39 -25.57 27.34
CA VAL A 158 -8.04 -24.46 28.08
C VAL A 158 -7.61 -23.11 27.52
N TYR A 159 -6.34 -22.96 27.14
CA TYR A 159 -5.82 -21.74 26.57
C TYR A 159 -6.58 -21.41 25.24
N GLY A 160 -6.62 -22.34 24.30
CA GLY A 160 -7.33 -22.13 23.03
C GLY A 160 -8.82 -21.83 23.20
N ALA A 161 -9.50 -22.49 24.14
CA ALA A 161 -10.90 -22.20 24.44
C ALA A 161 -11.12 -20.77 24.97
N LYS A 162 -10.16 -20.25 25.78
CA LYS A 162 -10.25 -18.88 26.36
C LYS A 162 -10.02 -17.79 25.33
N ASP A 163 -9.15 -18.00 24.36
CA ASP A 163 -8.90 -17.00 23.31
C ASP A 163 -10.21 -16.70 22.54
N VAL A 164 -11.01 -17.71 22.26
CA VAL A 164 -12.32 -17.57 21.60
C VAL A 164 -13.37 -16.89 22.50
N GLU A 165 -13.38 -17.19 23.79
CA GLU A 165 -14.35 -16.64 24.75
C GLU A 165 -14.31 -15.11 24.80
N TYR A 166 -13.12 -14.49 24.79
CA TYR A 166 -12.96 -13.04 24.87
C TYR A 166 -13.28 -12.30 23.59
N LEU A 167 -13.22 -12.96 22.44
CA LEU A 167 -13.49 -12.34 21.15
C LEU A 167 -14.92 -11.79 21.02
N LEU A 168 -15.90 -12.56 21.51
CA LEU A 168 -17.32 -12.12 21.45
C LEU A 168 -17.58 -10.90 22.33
N GLN A 169 -16.98 -10.87 23.53
CA GLN A 169 -17.12 -9.75 24.45
C GLN A 169 -16.48 -8.47 23.88
N LEU A 170 -15.30 -8.59 23.27
CA LEU A 170 -14.61 -7.49 22.61
C LEU A 170 -15.42 -6.97 21.42
N GLN A 171 -15.94 -7.84 20.58
CA GLN A 171 -16.75 -7.46 19.43
C GLN A 171 -18.00 -6.68 19.85
N ALA A 172 -18.72 -7.12 20.88
CA ALA A 172 -19.90 -6.44 21.38
C ALA A 172 -19.62 -4.98 21.84
N ILE A 173 -18.42 -4.74 22.41
CA ILE A 173 -17.97 -3.39 22.78
C ILE A 173 -17.60 -2.59 21.53
N GLN A 174 -16.84 -3.20 20.63
CA GLN A 174 -16.33 -2.53 19.42
C GLN A 174 -17.46 -2.13 18.48
N VAL A 175 -18.50 -2.96 18.32
CA VAL A 175 -19.68 -2.62 17.49
C VAL A 175 -20.32 -1.33 17.97
N LYS A 176 -20.57 -1.17 19.27
CA LYS A 176 -21.15 0.05 19.83
C LYS A 176 -20.30 1.28 19.54
N LEU A 177 -18.97 1.17 19.72
CA LEU A 177 -18.05 2.28 19.44
C LEU A 177 -18.00 2.65 17.96
N VAL A 178 -18.07 1.67 17.07
CA VAL A 178 -18.11 1.86 15.61
C VAL A 178 -19.42 2.54 15.19
N GLU A 179 -20.55 2.15 15.79
CA GLU A 179 -21.87 2.78 15.58
C GLU A 179 -21.90 4.23 16.06
N GLU A 180 -21.41 4.48 17.29
CA GLU A 180 -21.35 5.84 17.88
C GLU A 180 -20.51 6.82 17.02
N LEU A 181 -19.49 6.32 16.33
CA LEU A 181 -18.62 7.13 15.47
C LEU A 181 -19.08 7.20 14.01
N ASP A 182 -20.20 6.54 13.65
CA ASP A 182 -20.74 6.46 12.28
C ASP A 182 -19.71 5.86 11.29
N MET A 183 -19.14 4.71 11.68
CA MET A 183 -18.11 4.00 10.91
C MET A 183 -18.49 2.54 10.59
N VAL A 184 -19.78 2.18 10.61
CA VAL A 184 -20.24 0.80 10.36
C VAL A 184 -19.85 0.33 8.97
N MET A 185 -20.13 1.14 7.93
CA MET A 185 -19.73 0.80 6.55
C MET A 185 -18.22 0.69 6.37
N LEU A 186 -17.46 1.51 7.08
CA LEU A 186 -16.02 1.40 7.08
C LEU A 186 -15.54 0.08 7.69
N MET A 187 -16.13 -0.31 8.81
CA MET A 187 -15.73 -1.56 9.48
C MET A 187 -16.06 -2.77 8.62
N GLN A 188 -17.22 -2.78 7.97
CA GLN A 188 -17.58 -3.81 7.01
C GLN A 188 -16.55 -3.88 5.87
N LEU A 189 -16.21 -2.73 5.27
CA LEU A 189 -15.19 -2.66 4.21
C LEU A 189 -13.84 -3.22 4.68
N GLU A 190 -13.39 -2.87 5.88
CA GLU A 190 -12.09 -3.34 6.38
C GLU A 190 -12.08 -4.85 6.66
N ASN A 191 -13.18 -5.39 7.16
CA ASN A 191 -13.34 -6.84 7.37
C ASN A 191 -13.30 -7.60 6.04
N ASP A 192 -14.08 -7.16 5.04
CA ASP A 192 -14.13 -7.80 3.72
C ASP A 192 -12.78 -7.65 2.99
N ALA A 193 -12.15 -6.47 3.08
CA ALA A 193 -10.84 -6.23 2.51
C ALA A 193 -9.75 -7.10 3.17
N ALA A 194 -9.87 -7.45 4.45
CA ALA A 194 -8.93 -8.35 5.10
C ALA A 194 -8.88 -9.73 4.44
N LEU A 195 -10.03 -10.25 4.03
CA LEU A 195 -10.10 -11.52 3.27
C LEU A 195 -9.49 -11.37 1.88
N ALA A 196 -9.71 -10.24 1.21
CA ALA A 196 -9.11 -9.97 -0.09
C ALA A 196 -7.57 -9.82 -0.01
N TYR A 197 -7.06 -9.13 1.02
CA TYR A 197 -5.61 -9.09 1.30
C TYR A 197 -5.07 -10.48 1.67
N GLY A 198 -5.83 -11.25 2.43
CA GLY A 198 -5.51 -12.64 2.73
C GLY A 198 -5.35 -13.49 1.47
N ASP A 199 -6.21 -13.30 0.47
CA ASP A 199 -6.10 -13.96 -0.84
C ASP A 199 -4.83 -13.53 -1.59
N ILE A 200 -4.46 -12.24 -1.59
CA ILE A 200 -3.22 -11.76 -2.20
C ILE A 200 -2.00 -12.38 -1.49
N GLU A 201 -1.97 -12.33 -0.16
CA GLU A 201 -0.88 -12.89 0.66
C GLU A 201 -0.78 -14.43 0.48
N PHE A 202 -1.89 -15.11 0.24
CA PHE A 202 -1.92 -16.54 -0.03
C PHE A 202 -1.44 -16.88 -1.44
N ASN A 203 -1.96 -16.18 -2.46
CA ASN A 203 -1.65 -16.45 -3.86
C ASN A 203 -0.18 -16.14 -4.20
N GLY A 204 0.35 -15.00 -3.72
CA GLY A 204 1.68 -14.53 -4.11
C GLY A 204 1.83 -14.26 -5.60
N ILE A 205 2.99 -13.80 -6.00
CA ILE A 205 3.35 -13.46 -7.37
C ILE A 205 4.59 -14.24 -7.80
N GLY A 206 4.59 -14.85 -8.97
CA GLY A 206 5.73 -15.63 -9.48
C GLY A 206 6.95 -14.75 -9.76
N LEU A 207 8.16 -15.30 -9.60
CA LEU A 207 9.42 -14.61 -9.89
C LEU A 207 10.28 -15.40 -10.87
N ASN A 208 10.74 -14.75 -11.93
CA ASN A 208 11.75 -15.26 -12.83
C ASN A 208 13.15 -15.15 -12.17
N ILE A 209 13.50 -16.14 -11.36
CA ILE A 209 14.73 -16.17 -10.57
C ILE A 209 16.00 -16.04 -11.42
N PRO A 210 16.16 -16.71 -12.57
CA PRO A 210 17.32 -16.55 -13.44
C PRO A 210 17.54 -15.09 -13.87
N VAL A 211 16.51 -14.42 -14.37
CA VAL A 211 16.60 -13.02 -14.82
C VAL A 211 16.88 -12.09 -13.64
N TRP A 212 16.27 -12.34 -12.47
CA TRP A 212 16.55 -11.57 -11.26
C TRP A 212 18.02 -11.63 -10.84
N LYS A 213 18.62 -12.84 -10.87
CA LYS A 213 20.06 -13.03 -10.56
C LYS A 213 20.96 -12.28 -11.51
N GLU A 214 20.64 -12.26 -12.80
CA GLU A 214 21.41 -11.52 -13.81
C GLU A 214 21.36 -10.01 -13.56
N LEU A 215 20.18 -9.47 -13.26
CA LEU A 215 20.01 -8.06 -12.90
C LEU A 215 20.74 -7.71 -11.60
N SER A 216 20.66 -8.58 -10.60
CA SER A 216 21.36 -8.42 -9.32
C SER A 216 22.89 -8.34 -9.53
N ALA A 217 23.46 -9.25 -10.30
CA ALA A 217 24.87 -9.26 -10.62
C ALA A 217 25.30 -8.00 -11.40
N THR A 218 24.46 -7.55 -12.34
CA THR A 218 24.70 -6.32 -13.12
C THR A 218 24.68 -5.09 -12.21
N ALA A 219 23.70 -4.97 -11.31
CA ALA A 219 23.61 -3.85 -10.36
C ALA A 219 24.80 -3.82 -9.41
N GLU A 220 25.25 -4.98 -8.92
CA GLU A 220 26.43 -5.06 -8.06
C GLU A 220 27.70 -4.62 -8.80
N LYS A 221 27.90 -5.07 -10.04
CA LYS A 221 29.02 -4.62 -10.87
C LYS A 221 29.01 -3.10 -11.07
N GLN A 222 27.85 -2.54 -11.39
CA GLN A 222 27.68 -1.09 -11.56
C GLN A 222 27.92 -0.32 -10.25
N ARG A 223 27.46 -0.85 -9.11
CA ARG A 223 27.71 -0.28 -7.79
C ARG A 223 29.21 -0.18 -7.51
N VAL A 224 29.95 -1.28 -7.72
CA VAL A 224 31.41 -1.31 -7.52
C VAL A 224 32.13 -0.34 -8.46
N GLU A 225 31.70 -0.26 -9.72
CA GLU A 225 32.26 0.70 -10.69
C GLU A 225 32.05 2.15 -10.25
N MET A 226 30.83 2.49 -9.75
CA MET A 226 30.56 3.85 -9.24
C MET A 226 31.35 4.15 -7.96
N GLU A 227 31.52 3.17 -7.08
CA GLU A 227 32.34 3.28 -5.88
C GLU A 227 33.79 3.60 -6.24
N LEU A 228 34.37 2.88 -7.19
CA LEU A 228 35.73 3.16 -7.70
C LEU A 228 35.85 4.57 -8.32
N LYS A 229 34.81 5.04 -9.03
CA LYS A 229 34.81 6.41 -9.58
C LYS A 229 34.79 7.46 -8.46
N LEU A 230 34.02 7.22 -7.38
CA LEU A 230 33.99 8.10 -6.21
C LEU A 230 35.34 8.12 -5.48
N ASP A 231 35.96 6.94 -5.30
CA ASP A 231 37.28 6.83 -4.69
C ASP A 231 38.36 7.56 -5.53
N ASN A 232 38.33 7.38 -6.84
CA ASN A 232 39.22 8.10 -7.76
C ASN A 232 38.98 9.63 -7.70
N PHE A 233 37.73 10.07 -7.59
CA PHE A 233 37.43 11.48 -7.45
C PHE A 233 38.10 12.06 -6.19
N ILE A 234 37.96 11.39 -5.02
CA ILE A 234 38.64 11.78 -3.80
C ILE A 234 40.17 11.81 -3.99
N ALA A 235 40.74 10.74 -4.58
CA ALA A 235 42.18 10.63 -4.75
C ALA A 235 42.79 11.76 -5.60
N THR A 236 42.01 12.31 -6.55
CA THR A 236 42.47 13.40 -7.46
C THR A 236 42.30 14.82 -6.88
N LYS A 237 41.57 14.97 -5.77
CA LYS A 237 41.27 16.32 -5.19
C LYS A 237 42.14 16.61 -3.96
N PRO A 238 43.06 17.59 -4.02
CA PRO A 238 43.91 17.94 -2.87
C PRO A 238 43.14 18.29 -1.60
N SER A 239 41.96 18.91 -1.73
CA SER A 239 41.11 19.27 -0.59
C SER A 239 40.56 18.05 0.17
N LEU A 240 40.54 16.90 -0.46
CA LEU A 240 39.99 15.64 0.10
C LEU A 240 41.12 14.67 0.53
N SER A 241 42.36 15.10 0.54
CA SER A 241 43.52 14.25 0.87
C SER A 241 43.45 13.61 2.27
N ALA A 242 42.71 14.21 3.20
CA ALA A 242 42.47 13.64 4.54
C ALA A 242 41.75 12.29 4.52
N PHE A 243 41.01 11.97 3.45
CA PHE A 243 40.31 10.71 3.29
C PHE A 243 41.13 9.63 2.59
N ASN A 244 42.34 9.93 2.16
CA ASN A 244 43.27 8.97 1.56
C ASN A 244 44.04 8.24 2.67
N MET A 245 43.85 6.95 2.83
CA MET A 245 44.72 6.14 3.69
C MET A 245 46.00 5.80 2.94
N SER A 246 47.13 6.25 3.45
CA SER A 246 48.44 5.73 3.09
C SER A 246 48.69 4.42 3.87
N SER A 247 48.16 3.32 3.41
CA SER A 247 48.57 2.02 3.93
C SER A 247 49.58 1.39 2.98
N PHE A 248 50.84 1.43 3.35
CA PHE A 248 51.87 0.52 2.82
C PHE A 248 51.55 -0.91 3.33
N GLN A 249 50.74 -1.64 2.65
CA GLN A 249 50.74 -3.11 2.72
C GLN A 249 51.44 -3.62 1.47
N THR A 250 52.69 -3.93 1.58
CA THR A 250 53.41 -4.74 0.63
C THR A 250 52.89 -6.16 0.70
N ASP A 251 51.87 -6.45 -0.09
CA ASP A 251 51.58 -7.84 -0.45
C ASP A 251 52.62 -8.29 -1.48
N MET A 252 53.43 -9.26 -1.09
CA MET A 252 54.66 -9.71 -1.75
C MET A 252 54.41 -10.42 -3.09
N PHE A 253 53.20 -10.31 -3.70
CA PHE A 253 52.79 -11.01 -4.92
C PHE A 253 52.04 -10.19 -5.96
N ILE A 254 51.97 -8.87 -5.84
CA ILE A 254 51.32 -8.02 -6.85
C ILE A 254 52.31 -6.93 -7.27
N GLU A 255 52.72 -7.00 -8.56
CA GLU A 255 53.52 -5.95 -9.19
C GLU A 255 52.79 -4.59 -9.15
N ASP A 256 53.50 -3.57 -8.65
CA ASP A 256 53.30 -2.13 -8.71
C ASP A 256 51.98 -1.57 -9.29
N THR A 257 50.88 -1.76 -8.58
CA THR A 257 49.75 -0.83 -8.65
C THR A 257 49.50 -0.31 -7.23
N GLU A 258 49.78 0.99 -6.99
CA GLU A 258 49.38 1.69 -5.77
C GLU A 258 47.85 1.61 -5.64
N ILE A 259 47.35 0.63 -4.90
CA ILE A 259 45.94 0.58 -4.50
C ILE A 259 45.79 1.64 -3.40
N ARG A 260 45.44 2.86 -3.79
CA ARG A 260 45.06 3.92 -2.84
C ARG A 260 43.75 3.52 -2.20
N LYS A 261 43.79 3.13 -0.95
CA LYS A 261 42.62 2.83 -0.16
C LYS A 261 42.02 4.12 0.36
N ILE A 262 40.79 4.43 -0.02
CA ILE A 262 40.02 5.55 0.51
C ILE A 262 39.31 5.09 1.78
N ASP A 263 39.42 5.88 2.87
CA ASP A 263 38.75 5.60 4.15
C ASP A 263 37.38 6.25 4.21
N VAL A 264 36.53 5.96 3.22
CA VAL A 264 35.16 6.43 3.17
C VAL A 264 34.22 5.25 2.92
N LYS A 265 33.32 5.04 3.84
CA LYS A 265 32.22 4.10 3.65
C LYS A 265 31.05 4.82 2.98
N TRP A 266 30.91 4.68 1.67
CA TRP A 266 29.90 5.37 0.85
C TRP A 266 28.44 5.07 1.26
N THR A 267 28.19 3.97 1.98
CA THR A 267 26.90 3.65 2.58
C THR A 267 26.63 4.38 3.89
N SER A 268 27.62 5.09 4.45
CA SER A 268 27.48 5.84 5.70
C SER A 268 27.11 7.31 5.43
N PRO A 269 25.85 7.75 5.71
CA PRO A 269 25.45 9.14 5.50
C PRO A 269 26.34 10.15 6.21
N LYS A 270 26.84 9.78 7.41
CA LYS A 270 27.70 10.66 8.22
C LYS A 270 29.05 10.91 7.54
N GLN A 271 29.70 9.86 7.06
CA GLN A 271 31.01 10.01 6.42
C GLN A 271 30.89 10.74 5.08
N VAL A 272 29.85 10.42 4.29
CA VAL A 272 29.59 11.12 3.02
C VAL A 272 29.31 12.60 3.23
N LEU A 273 28.55 12.95 4.27
CA LEU A 273 28.30 14.35 4.63
C LEU A 273 29.59 15.08 4.97
N GLU A 274 30.50 14.44 5.71
CA GLU A 274 31.82 14.98 6.06
C GLU A 274 32.67 15.22 4.80
N VAL A 275 32.65 14.31 3.85
CA VAL A 275 33.33 14.45 2.55
C VAL A 275 32.75 15.64 1.76
N PHE A 276 31.42 15.78 1.68
CA PHE A 276 30.78 16.88 0.96
C PHE A 276 31.11 18.23 1.58
N ASN A 277 31.05 18.36 2.91
CA ASN A 277 31.40 19.58 3.61
C ASN A 277 32.88 19.93 3.39
N THR A 278 33.79 18.96 3.43
CA THR A 278 35.21 19.15 3.15
C THR A 278 35.48 19.56 1.69
N TYR A 279 34.68 19.03 0.76
CA TYR A 279 34.73 19.41 -0.66
C TYR A 279 34.21 20.84 -0.91
N GLY A 280 33.42 21.40 0.01
CA GLY A 280 32.85 22.75 -0.07
C GLY A 280 31.38 22.80 -0.45
N ILE A 281 30.68 21.65 -0.35
CA ILE A 281 29.23 21.57 -0.53
C ILE A 281 28.57 21.44 0.85
N ASP A 282 27.99 22.54 1.31
CA ASP A 282 27.29 22.61 2.60
C ASP A 282 25.84 22.07 2.44
N VAL A 283 25.62 20.86 2.95
CA VAL A 283 24.30 20.19 2.95
C VAL A 283 23.99 19.61 4.33
N GLU A 284 22.72 19.66 4.73
CA GLU A 284 22.29 19.16 6.04
C GLU A 284 22.21 17.62 6.08
N ASP A 285 21.97 16.99 4.94
CA ASP A 285 21.88 15.53 4.80
C ASP A 285 22.23 15.08 3.37
N VAL A 286 22.33 13.77 3.19
CA VAL A 286 22.61 13.14 1.90
C VAL A 286 21.35 12.55 1.23
N ASN A 287 20.16 13.06 1.55
CA ASN A 287 18.92 12.63 0.95
C ASN A 287 18.83 13.08 -0.52
N ALA A 288 18.11 12.31 -1.32
CA ALA A 288 17.98 12.60 -2.75
C ALA A 288 17.43 14.01 -3.02
N ASN A 289 16.47 14.49 -2.21
CA ASN A 289 15.88 15.81 -2.36
C ASN A 289 16.89 16.92 -2.07
N THR A 290 17.71 16.78 -1.02
CA THR A 290 18.77 17.74 -0.64
C THR A 290 19.85 17.80 -1.71
N LEU A 291 20.26 16.64 -2.22
CA LEU A 291 21.32 16.55 -3.22
C LEU A 291 20.86 16.96 -4.63
N HIS A 292 19.57 16.90 -4.94
CA HIS A 292 19.04 17.21 -6.27
C HIS A 292 19.36 18.65 -6.72
N VAL A 293 19.39 19.59 -5.76
CA VAL A 293 19.73 21.01 -6.03
C VAL A 293 21.16 21.14 -6.55
N PHE A 294 22.06 20.27 -6.11
CA PHE A 294 23.49 20.26 -6.45
C PHE A 294 23.83 19.30 -7.60
N ARG A 295 22.85 18.71 -8.28
CA ARG A 295 23.05 17.68 -9.34
C ARG A 295 23.91 18.14 -10.52
N LYS A 296 24.16 19.44 -10.67
CA LYS A 296 25.10 19.96 -11.68
C LYS A 296 26.56 19.77 -11.29
N ASP A 297 26.87 19.52 -10.01
CA ASP A 297 28.19 19.18 -9.55
C ASP A 297 28.49 17.71 -9.88
N GLU A 298 29.66 17.46 -10.47
CA GLU A 298 30.07 16.13 -10.94
C GLU A 298 30.12 15.10 -9.79
N PHE A 299 30.60 15.53 -8.62
CA PHE A 299 30.74 14.64 -7.48
C PHE A 299 29.37 14.23 -6.89
N ILE A 300 28.47 15.19 -6.77
CA ILE A 300 27.11 14.94 -6.32
C ILE A 300 26.35 14.04 -7.30
N ASP A 301 26.45 14.30 -8.61
CA ASP A 301 25.79 13.45 -9.63
C ASP A 301 26.34 12.02 -9.58
N LEU A 302 27.65 11.86 -9.42
CA LEU A 302 28.29 10.56 -9.29
C LEU A 302 27.79 9.81 -8.02
N TYR A 303 27.70 10.52 -6.89
CA TYR A 303 27.18 9.93 -5.65
C TYR A 303 25.70 9.55 -5.76
N ILE A 304 24.88 10.37 -6.42
CA ILE A 304 23.46 10.02 -6.68
C ILE A 304 23.37 8.72 -7.49
N LYS A 305 24.15 8.60 -8.56
CA LYS A 305 24.21 7.37 -9.37
C LYS A 305 24.68 6.17 -8.55
N TYR A 306 25.71 6.35 -7.71
CA TYR A 306 26.13 5.31 -6.76
C TYR A 306 24.99 4.87 -5.83
N LYS A 307 24.25 5.82 -5.24
CA LYS A 307 23.11 5.50 -4.36
C LYS A 307 22.01 4.72 -5.07
N GLU A 308 21.74 5.04 -6.32
CA GLU A 308 20.76 4.31 -7.15
C GLU A 308 21.20 2.85 -7.32
N GLN A 309 22.45 2.62 -7.72
CA GLN A 309 23.00 1.25 -7.89
C GLN A 309 23.14 0.52 -6.55
N ALA A 310 23.57 1.20 -5.50
CA ALA A 310 23.67 0.62 -4.17
C ALA A 310 22.29 0.18 -3.63
N LYS A 311 21.23 0.94 -3.90
CA LYS A 311 19.86 0.54 -3.56
C LYS A 311 19.44 -0.71 -4.35
N LEU A 312 19.72 -0.77 -5.65
CA LEU A 312 19.38 -1.93 -6.49
C LEU A 312 20.13 -3.18 -6.01
N SER A 313 21.43 -3.07 -5.78
CA SER A 313 22.28 -4.19 -5.32
C SER A 313 21.91 -4.66 -3.90
N THR A 314 21.58 -3.76 -2.98
CA THR A 314 21.32 -4.13 -1.57
C THR A 314 19.87 -4.53 -1.30
N SER A 315 18.88 -3.79 -1.86
CA SER A 315 17.46 -4.04 -1.62
C SER A 315 16.87 -5.06 -2.57
N TYR A 316 17.37 -5.12 -3.81
CA TYR A 316 16.90 -6.00 -4.88
C TYR A 316 18.00 -6.95 -5.39
N GLY A 317 19.08 -7.10 -4.62
CA GLY A 317 20.15 -8.06 -4.87
C GLY A 317 19.76 -9.50 -4.48
N ASP A 318 20.76 -10.38 -4.42
CA ASP A 318 20.55 -11.82 -4.12
C ASP A 318 19.80 -12.06 -2.80
N LYS A 319 19.92 -11.16 -1.82
CA LYS A 319 19.18 -11.26 -0.55
C LYS A 319 17.66 -11.19 -0.73
N PHE A 320 17.18 -10.56 -1.80
CA PHE A 320 15.75 -10.53 -2.10
C PHE A 320 15.20 -11.93 -2.35
N LEU A 321 16.01 -12.82 -2.92
CA LEU A 321 15.64 -14.20 -3.23
C LEU A 321 15.28 -15.03 -1.98
N ASN A 322 15.70 -14.59 -0.80
CA ASN A 322 15.28 -15.21 0.48
C ASN A 322 13.77 -15.02 0.76
N ASN A 323 13.09 -14.18 -0.01
CA ASN A 323 11.64 -13.99 0.10
C ASN A 323 10.87 -14.84 -0.91
N VAL A 324 11.54 -15.68 -1.68
CA VAL A 324 10.89 -16.58 -2.64
C VAL A 324 10.58 -17.88 -1.95
N ASP A 325 9.31 -18.23 -1.90
CA ASP A 325 8.85 -19.49 -1.34
C ASP A 325 9.18 -20.69 -2.24
N SER A 326 8.99 -21.90 -1.71
CA SER A 326 9.32 -23.16 -2.40
C SER A 326 8.56 -23.39 -3.72
N ASP A 327 7.44 -22.69 -3.92
CA ASP A 327 6.64 -22.68 -5.14
C ASP A 327 7.07 -21.62 -6.17
N GLY A 328 8.21 -20.94 -5.95
CA GLY A 328 8.74 -19.91 -6.85
C GLY A 328 8.00 -18.56 -6.77
N ARG A 329 7.17 -18.34 -5.76
CA ARG A 329 6.38 -17.12 -5.58
C ARG A 329 6.94 -16.25 -4.47
N VAL A 330 6.77 -14.95 -4.63
CA VAL A 330 7.04 -13.95 -3.59
C VAL A 330 5.71 -13.56 -2.94
N ARG A 331 5.69 -13.62 -1.61
CA ARG A 331 4.53 -13.21 -0.80
C ARG A 331 4.92 -12.05 0.09
N THR A 332 4.10 -11.02 0.10
CA THR A 332 4.26 -9.87 0.99
C THR A 332 3.20 -9.91 2.08
N SER A 333 3.45 -9.28 3.20
CA SER A 333 2.45 -9.07 4.24
C SER A 333 1.96 -7.63 4.21
N PHE A 334 0.65 -7.41 4.21
CA PHE A 334 0.05 -6.08 4.19
C PHE A 334 -0.31 -5.60 5.61
N LYS A 335 0.24 -4.45 5.99
CA LYS A 335 -0.35 -3.64 7.05
C LYS A 335 -1.55 -2.89 6.45
N GLN A 336 -2.75 -3.29 6.82
CA GLN A 336 -3.97 -2.87 6.14
C GLN A 336 -4.38 -1.42 6.43
N ILE A 337 -4.04 -0.88 7.60
CA ILE A 337 -4.47 0.45 8.04
C ILE A 337 -3.26 1.27 8.48
N LEU A 338 -2.91 2.26 7.67
CA LEU A 338 -2.02 3.37 8.04
C LEU A 338 -2.84 4.57 8.51
N ASN A 339 -2.17 5.61 9.01
CA ASN A 339 -2.84 6.83 9.51
C ASN A 339 -3.76 7.53 8.49
N THR A 340 -3.58 7.29 7.20
CA THR A 340 -4.45 7.80 6.12
C THR A 340 -5.46 6.76 5.64
N GLY A 341 -5.46 5.53 6.17
CA GLY A 341 -6.24 4.42 5.64
C GLY A 341 -5.55 3.64 4.51
N ARG A 342 -4.45 4.17 3.96
CA ARG A 342 -3.62 3.44 2.98
C ARG A 342 -3.00 2.19 3.60
N ILE A 343 -2.52 1.31 2.75
CA ILE A 343 -1.81 0.08 3.11
C ILE A 343 -0.29 0.26 3.02
N ALA A 344 0.45 -0.63 3.65
CA ALA A 344 1.89 -0.80 3.43
C ALA A 344 2.20 -2.29 3.31
N SER A 345 3.15 -2.63 2.45
CA SER A 345 3.64 -4.00 2.29
C SER A 345 5.02 -4.16 2.95
N SER A 346 5.28 -5.36 3.46
CA SER A 346 6.53 -5.71 4.14
C SER A 346 6.81 -7.20 4.04
N GLY A 347 8.08 -7.57 4.10
CA GLY A 347 8.55 -8.93 4.05
C GLY A 347 8.23 -9.71 2.77
N PRO A 348 8.62 -9.17 1.56
CA PRO A 348 9.31 -7.93 1.22
C PRO A 348 8.36 -6.74 0.94
N ASN A 349 8.89 -5.50 0.87
CA ASN A 349 8.10 -4.35 0.45
C ASN A 349 7.92 -4.31 -1.07
N MET A 350 6.84 -4.89 -1.54
CA MET A 350 6.51 -4.96 -2.97
C MET A 350 6.07 -3.62 -3.58
N GLN A 351 5.56 -2.69 -2.75
CA GLN A 351 5.12 -1.37 -3.22
C GLN A 351 6.28 -0.44 -3.61
N GLN A 352 7.51 -0.79 -3.27
CA GLN A 352 8.72 -0.02 -3.60
C GLN A 352 9.56 -0.63 -4.72
N ILE A 353 9.14 -1.73 -5.33
CA ILE A 353 9.78 -2.27 -6.53
C ILE A 353 9.77 -1.18 -7.62
N PRO A 354 10.93 -0.84 -8.21
CA PRO A 354 11.03 0.23 -9.21
C PRO A 354 10.07 -0.01 -10.38
N ALA A 355 9.28 1.01 -10.72
CA ALA A 355 8.23 0.89 -11.74
C ALA A 355 8.73 0.97 -13.19
N ASN A 356 9.96 1.45 -13.38
CA ASN A 356 10.48 1.87 -14.69
C ASN A 356 11.52 0.91 -15.25
N ASN A 357 11.60 -0.33 -14.79
CA ASN A 357 12.71 -1.16 -15.17
C ASN A 357 12.47 -2.67 -15.07
N ASP A 358 13.50 -3.35 -15.48
CA ASP A 358 13.61 -4.78 -15.64
C ASP A 358 13.27 -5.60 -14.38
N TYR A 359 13.39 -5.00 -13.16
CA TYR A 359 13.03 -5.69 -11.91
C TYR A 359 11.54 -6.00 -11.80
N ARG A 360 10.65 -5.10 -12.27
CA ARG A 360 9.21 -5.40 -12.33
C ARG A 360 8.92 -6.50 -13.34
N ASN A 361 9.60 -6.47 -14.47
CA ASN A 361 9.42 -7.47 -15.53
C ASN A 361 9.91 -8.87 -15.13
N CYS A 362 10.66 -9.01 -14.03
CA CYS A 362 10.97 -10.32 -13.45
C CYS A 362 9.75 -11.00 -12.79
N PHE A 363 8.71 -10.25 -12.45
CA PHE A 363 7.52 -10.87 -11.87
C PHE A 363 6.62 -11.38 -12.98
N ILE A 364 6.28 -12.67 -12.87
CA ILE A 364 5.53 -13.46 -13.86
C ILE A 364 4.27 -14.06 -13.22
N ALA A 365 3.33 -14.50 -14.03
CA ALA A 365 2.14 -15.18 -13.52
C ALA A 365 2.48 -16.47 -12.74
N GLY A 366 3.58 -17.15 -13.12
CA GLY A 366 4.06 -18.35 -12.45
C GLY A 366 3.21 -19.60 -12.69
N GLU A 367 2.36 -19.57 -13.70
CA GLU A 367 1.53 -20.67 -14.19
C GLU A 367 1.53 -20.63 -15.71
N ASP A 368 1.55 -21.81 -16.35
CA ASP A 368 1.51 -21.91 -17.81
C ASP A 368 0.20 -21.36 -18.35
N ASP A 369 0.26 -20.61 -19.45
CA ASP A 369 -0.89 -19.97 -20.09
C ASP A 369 -1.66 -18.94 -19.23
N TRP A 370 -1.01 -18.42 -18.18
CA TRP A 370 -1.55 -17.31 -17.40
C TRP A 370 -0.80 -16.00 -17.68
N VAL A 371 -1.55 -14.90 -17.68
CA VAL A 371 -1.05 -13.54 -17.91
C VAL A 371 -1.55 -12.59 -16.84
N PHE A 372 -0.88 -11.43 -16.73
CA PHE A 372 -1.36 -10.34 -15.89
C PHE A 372 -2.50 -9.58 -16.56
N VAL A 373 -3.46 -9.19 -15.74
CA VAL A 373 -4.41 -8.13 -16.03
C VAL A 373 -4.35 -7.15 -14.88
N SER A 374 -3.77 -6.00 -15.16
CA SER A 374 -3.54 -4.92 -14.19
C SER A 374 -4.42 -3.73 -14.50
N SER A 375 -5.03 -3.15 -13.48
CA SER A 375 -5.91 -1.99 -13.62
C SER A 375 -5.58 -0.92 -12.60
N ASP A 376 -5.46 0.35 -13.04
CA ASP A 376 -5.02 1.50 -12.23
C ASP A 376 -5.98 2.68 -12.41
N TYR A 377 -6.28 3.42 -11.34
CA TYR A 377 -7.14 4.60 -11.43
C TYR A 377 -6.40 5.79 -12.03
N SER A 378 -6.99 6.37 -13.07
CA SER A 378 -6.43 7.56 -13.72
C SER A 378 -6.74 8.83 -12.93
N SER A 379 -5.73 9.37 -12.21
CA SER A 379 -5.86 10.65 -11.48
C SER A 379 -6.85 10.63 -10.31
N GLN A 380 -6.91 9.55 -9.56
CA GLN A 380 -7.86 9.32 -8.45
C GLN A 380 -7.94 10.50 -7.47
N GLU A 381 -6.81 10.99 -6.96
CA GLU A 381 -6.78 12.07 -5.98
C GLU A 381 -7.33 13.39 -6.53
N LEU A 382 -7.10 13.66 -7.83
CA LEU A 382 -7.63 14.86 -8.48
C LEU A 382 -9.15 14.80 -8.65
N ALA A 383 -9.70 13.63 -8.96
CA ALA A 383 -11.14 13.43 -9.03
C ALA A 383 -11.81 13.60 -7.64
N ILE A 384 -11.15 13.14 -6.57
CA ILE A 384 -11.61 13.35 -5.20
C ILE A 384 -11.61 14.85 -4.83
N ILE A 385 -10.54 15.58 -5.18
CA ILE A 385 -10.45 17.02 -4.93
C ILE A 385 -11.53 17.77 -5.73
N ALA A 386 -11.72 17.44 -6.99
CA ALA A 386 -12.74 18.04 -7.84
C ALA A 386 -14.14 17.85 -7.26
N THR A 387 -14.44 16.63 -6.83
CA THR A 387 -15.74 16.28 -6.18
C THR A 387 -15.92 17.02 -4.87
N GLY A 388 -14.90 17.03 -4.00
CA GLY A 388 -14.97 17.66 -2.68
C GLY A 388 -15.01 19.19 -2.74
N SER A 389 -14.25 19.81 -3.64
CA SER A 389 -14.20 21.26 -3.83
C SER A 389 -15.37 21.79 -4.68
N LYS A 390 -16.00 20.93 -5.47
CA LYS A 390 -16.99 21.27 -6.50
C LYS A 390 -16.48 22.32 -7.48
N ASP A 391 -15.17 22.29 -7.77
CA ASP A 391 -14.55 23.24 -8.69
C ASP A 391 -15.07 23.01 -10.12
N PRO A 392 -15.70 24.04 -10.77
CA PRO A 392 -16.35 23.83 -12.05
C PRO A 392 -15.36 23.52 -13.19
N VAL A 393 -14.14 24.05 -13.12
CA VAL A 393 -13.11 23.82 -14.15
C VAL A 393 -12.59 22.39 -14.07
N TRP A 394 -12.30 21.93 -12.87
CA TRP A 394 -11.81 20.56 -12.66
C TRP A 394 -12.88 19.52 -13.00
N LEU A 395 -14.12 19.76 -12.56
CA LEU A 395 -15.23 18.86 -12.88
C LEU A 395 -15.47 18.78 -14.39
N ALA A 396 -15.50 19.93 -15.08
CA ALA A 396 -15.67 19.96 -16.54
C ALA A 396 -14.52 19.25 -17.26
N ALA A 397 -13.27 19.53 -16.88
CA ALA A 397 -12.10 18.90 -17.51
C ALA A 397 -12.11 17.36 -17.35
N LEU A 398 -12.43 16.84 -16.16
CA LEU A 398 -12.51 15.39 -15.90
C LEU A 398 -13.68 14.75 -16.63
N THR A 399 -14.87 15.39 -16.61
CA THR A 399 -16.06 14.89 -17.31
C THR A 399 -15.84 14.80 -18.83
N GLU A 400 -15.16 15.80 -19.40
CA GLU A 400 -14.86 15.86 -20.83
C GLU A 400 -13.62 15.02 -21.23
N GLY A 401 -12.94 14.38 -20.26
CA GLY A 401 -11.74 13.59 -20.51
C GLY A 401 -10.53 14.41 -20.97
N LYS A 402 -10.48 15.70 -20.62
CA LYS A 402 -9.35 16.58 -20.91
C LYS A 402 -8.16 16.30 -19.99
N ASP A 403 -6.94 16.61 -20.43
CA ASP A 403 -5.78 16.59 -19.55
C ASP A 403 -5.86 17.71 -18.52
N LEU A 404 -6.28 17.39 -17.30
CA LEU A 404 -6.51 18.38 -16.23
C LEU A 404 -5.27 19.24 -15.95
N HIS A 405 -4.06 18.66 -15.98
CA HIS A 405 -2.84 19.42 -15.71
C HIS A 405 -2.56 20.47 -16.78
N SER A 406 -2.87 20.18 -18.04
CA SER A 406 -2.75 21.15 -19.14
C SER A 406 -3.82 22.23 -19.04
N VAL A 407 -5.06 21.88 -18.70
CA VAL A 407 -6.14 22.86 -18.47
C VAL A 407 -5.78 23.80 -17.31
N CYS A 408 -5.25 23.25 -16.22
CA CYS A 408 -4.78 24.09 -15.11
C CYS A 408 -3.58 24.96 -15.51
N ALA A 409 -2.64 24.45 -16.31
CA ALA A 409 -1.49 25.23 -16.78
C ALA A 409 -1.92 26.40 -17.68
N GLU A 410 -2.88 26.19 -18.57
CA GLU A 410 -3.46 27.26 -19.39
C GLU A 410 -4.01 28.40 -18.54
N LEU A 411 -4.76 28.07 -17.48
CA LEU A 411 -5.37 29.07 -16.62
C LEU A 411 -4.36 29.80 -15.70
N VAL A 412 -3.35 29.09 -15.24
CA VAL A 412 -2.32 29.64 -14.34
C VAL A 412 -1.31 30.51 -15.09
N TYR A 413 -0.89 30.09 -16.28
CA TYR A 413 0.14 30.77 -17.07
C TYR A 413 -0.41 31.70 -18.14
N GLY A 414 -1.69 31.58 -18.52
CA GLY A 414 -2.36 32.47 -19.47
C GLY A 414 -1.63 32.60 -20.81
N GLU A 415 -1.21 33.84 -21.17
CA GLU A 415 -0.52 34.11 -22.44
C GLU A 415 0.79 33.31 -22.58
N GLN A 416 1.54 33.12 -21.49
CA GLN A 416 2.76 32.30 -21.54
C GLN A 416 2.50 30.87 -22.02
N TRP A 417 1.36 30.29 -21.66
CA TRP A 417 0.96 28.97 -22.15
C TRP A 417 0.66 29.03 -23.65
N LYS A 418 -0.10 30.02 -24.12
CA LYS A 418 -0.47 30.19 -25.53
C LYS A 418 0.76 30.39 -26.40
N ASP A 419 1.66 31.30 -25.99
CA ASP A 419 2.87 31.64 -26.73
C ASP A 419 3.89 30.50 -26.79
N SER A 420 3.74 29.52 -25.94
CA SER A 420 4.59 28.33 -25.87
C SER A 420 4.10 27.18 -26.77
N ALA A 421 2.98 27.32 -27.46
CA ALA A 421 2.43 26.31 -28.33
C ALA A 421 3.23 26.22 -29.64
N GLU A 422 3.62 25.01 -30.04
CA GLU A 422 4.17 24.74 -31.37
C GLU A 422 3.02 24.61 -32.41
N GLU A 423 3.35 24.71 -33.70
CA GLU A 423 2.37 24.72 -34.78
C GLU A 423 1.43 23.51 -34.77
N ASP A 424 1.97 22.31 -34.41
CA ASP A 424 1.23 21.04 -34.29
C ASP A 424 0.83 20.70 -32.86
N CYS A 425 0.63 21.68 -31.99
CA CYS A 425 0.32 21.44 -30.58
C CYS A 425 -0.98 20.68 -30.40
N ALA A 426 -0.92 19.42 -29.96
CA ALA A 426 -2.08 18.56 -29.76
C ALA A 426 -3.12 19.15 -28.78
N TYR A 427 -2.72 20.06 -27.89
CA TYR A 427 -3.62 20.74 -26.98
C TYR A 427 -4.53 21.74 -27.73
N TYR A 428 -4.06 22.36 -28.81
CA TYR A 428 -4.79 23.36 -29.58
C TYR A 428 -5.35 22.88 -30.92
N VAL A 429 -4.73 21.88 -31.57
CA VAL A 429 -5.19 21.35 -32.88
C VAL A 429 -6.66 20.92 -32.86
N TYR A 430 -7.17 20.50 -31.70
CA TYR A 430 -8.57 20.14 -31.54
C TYR A 430 -9.45 21.25 -30.94
N SER A 431 -8.88 22.41 -30.64
CA SER A 431 -9.63 23.56 -30.06
C SER A 431 -10.09 24.57 -31.06
N THR A 432 -9.56 24.54 -32.29
CA THR A 432 -9.89 25.51 -33.36
C THR A 432 -11.21 25.24 -34.07
N GLU A 433 -11.70 24.00 -34.06
CA GLU A 433 -13.05 23.65 -34.47
C GLU A 433 -13.95 23.55 -33.23
N ALA A 434 -14.50 24.68 -32.85
CA ALA A 434 -15.35 24.83 -31.68
C ALA A 434 -16.39 23.70 -31.59
N ASN A 435 -16.32 22.91 -30.54
CA ASN A 435 -17.33 21.94 -30.11
C ASN A 435 -17.54 20.69 -30.97
N VAL A 436 -16.70 20.39 -31.94
CA VAL A 436 -16.83 19.14 -32.70
C VAL A 436 -15.91 18.10 -32.11
N MET A 437 -16.49 17.04 -31.56
CA MET A 437 -15.76 15.81 -31.22
C MET A 437 -15.25 15.19 -32.52
N SER A 438 -13.93 15.19 -32.70
CA SER A 438 -13.34 14.43 -33.80
C SER A 438 -13.24 12.96 -33.39
N TYR A 439 -13.50 12.07 -34.34
CA TYR A 439 -13.25 10.65 -34.20
C TYR A 439 -11.95 10.34 -34.93
N LYS A 440 -10.98 9.74 -34.22
CA LYS A 440 -9.81 9.11 -34.87
C LYS A 440 -10.04 7.61 -34.93
N LYS A 441 -9.57 7.00 -36.02
CA LYS A 441 -9.52 5.53 -36.08
C LYS A 441 -8.29 5.04 -35.30
N ASP A 442 -8.51 4.07 -34.42
CA ASP A 442 -7.41 3.34 -33.78
C ASP A 442 -6.68 2.44 -34.79
N SER A 443 -5.66 1.71 -34.33
CA SER A 443 -4.89 0.76 -35.15
C SER A 443 -5.75 -0.35 -35.77
N ASN A 444 -6.96 -0.56 -35.27
CA ASN A 444 -7.92 -1.58 -35.74
C ASN A 444 -9.02 -0.99 -36.63
N GLY A 445 -8.96 0.31 -36.92
CA GLY A 445 -9.95 1.01 -37.75
C GLY A 445 -11.24 1.38 -37.02
N VAL A 446 -11.30 1.26 -35.71
CA VAL A 446 -12.44 1.63 -34.87
C VAL A 446 -12.40 3.13 -34.57
N ASP A 447 -13.54 3.82 -34.69
CA ASP A 447 -13.66 5.23 -34.38
C ASP A 447 -13.50 5.48 -32.86
N VAL A 448 -12.37 6.06 -32.47
CA VAL A 448 -12.07 6.48 -31.09
C VAL A 448 -12.39 7.95 -30.92
N ARG A 449 -13.16 8.26 -29.90
CA ARG A 449 -13.56 9.62 -29.54
C ARG A 449 -12.33 10.41 -29.09
N CYS A 450 -11.97 11.46 -29.83
CA CYS A 450 -10.88 12.36 -29.45
C CYS A 450 -11.45 13.57 -28.73
N TYR A 451 -10.94 13.84 -27.54
CA TYR A 451 -11.30 15.00 -26.74
C TYR A 451 -10.33 16.16 -27.02
N PRO A 452 -10.83 17.41 -27.12
CA PRO A 452 -9.97 18.58 -27.19
C PRO A 452 -9.13 18.74 -25.91
N LYS A 453 -8.04 19.49 -26.01
CA LYS A 453 -7.15 19.80 -24.88
C LYS A 453 -6.45 18.57 -24.27
N GLN A 454 -5.94 17.73 -25.12
CA GLN A 454 -5.11 16.60 -24.74
C GLN A 454 -3.67 17.02 -24.39
N LYS A 455 -2.94 16.17 -23.69
CA LYS A 455 -1.52 16.34 -23.43
C LYS A 455 -0.76 16.47 -24.77
N CYS A 456 0.06 17.52 -24.93
CA CYS A 456 0.91 17.73 -26.10
C CYS A 456 2.39 17.40 -25.81
N ASN A 457 3.19 17.33 -26.89
CA ASN A 457 4.63 17.07 -26.82
C ASN A 457 5.49 18.34 -26.87
N CYS A 458 4.91 19.54 -26.98
CA CYS A 458 5.64 20.81 -26.98
C CYS A 458 6.55 20.91 -25.74
N PRO A 459 7.87 21.14 -25.88
CA PRO A 459 8.81 21.13 -24.73
C PRO A 459 8.45 22.13 -23.64
N ALA A 460 8.03 23.36 -24.03
CA ALA A 460 7.63 24.39 -23.09
C ALA A 460 6.32 24.04 -22.37
N HIS A 461 5.30 23.54 -23.08
CA HIS A 461 4.07 23.05 -22.47
C HIS A 461 4.34 21.90 -21.51
N LYS A 462 5.22 20.95 -21.86
CA LYS A 462 5.63 19.84 -21.00
C LYS A 462 6.22 20.36 -19.68
N LYS A 463 7.04 21.42 -19.74
CA LYS A 463 7.62 22.04 -18.55
C LYS A 463 6.55 22.72 -17.68
N LEU A 464 5.72 23.59 -18.27
CA LEU A 464 4.66 24.31 -17.57
C LEU A 464 3.63 23.33 -16.96
N ARG A 465 3.23 22.32 -17.73
CA ARG A 465 2.37 21.24 -17.26
C ARG A 465 2.96 20.47 -16.06
N THR A 466 4.27 20.18 -16.11
CA THR A 466 4.96 19.48 -15.01
C THR A 466 4.98 20.33 -13.75
N ASN A 467 5.20 21.65 -13.88
CA ASN A 467 5.12 22.58 -12.76
C ASN A 467 3.73 22.54 -12.11
N VAL A 468 2.67 22.67 -12.91
CA VAL A 468 1.30 22.62 -12.40
C VAL A 468 0.93 21.23 -11.85
N LYS A 469 1.41 20.16 -12.43
CA LYS A 469 1.27 18.83 -11.87
C LYS A 469 1.85 18.76 -10.45
N SER A 470 3.04 19.31 -10.22
CA SER A 470 3.65 19.38 -8.90
C SER A 470 2.84 20.24 -7.93
N ILE A 471 2.20 21.30 -8.42
CA ILE A 471 1.31 22.15 -7.60
C ILE A 471 0.02 21.40 -7.27
N ASN A 472 -0.65 20.81 -8.26
CA ASN A 472 -1.92 20.09 -8.05
C ASN A 472 -1.81 19.02 -6.96
N PHE A 473 -0.71 18.26 -6.94
CA PHE A 473 -0.44 17.29 -5.88
C PHE A 473 0.10 17.94 -4.60
N GLY A 474 1.05 18.87 -4.73
CA GLY A 474 1.72 19.48 -3.58
C GLY A 474 0.79 20.26 -2.67
N LEU A 475 -0.12 21.05 -3.23
CA LEU A 475 -1.06 21.86 -2.45
C LEU A 475 -2.09 21.00 -1.72
N ALA A 476 -2.55 19.90 -2.31
CA ALA A 476 -3.39 18.91 -1.64
C ALA A 476 -2.71 18.33 -0.38
N TYR A 477 -1.38 18.24 -0.40
CA TYR A 477 -0.57 17.79 0.75
C TYR A 477 -0.08 18.92 1.66
N GLY A 478 -0.55 20.15 1.45
CA GLY A 478 -0.15 21.31 2.26
C GLY A 478 1.31 21.74 2.02
N MET A 479 1.80 21.61 0.79
CA MET A 479 3.11 22.10 0.37
C MET A 479 3.15 23.63 0.50
N GLY A 480 4.17 24.16 1.21
CA GLY A 480 4.42 25.59 1.28
C GLY A 480 5.33 26.09 0.15
N PRO A 481 5.52 27.44 0.07
CA PRO A 481 6.33 28.06 -0.98
C PRO A 481 7.77 27.54 -1.05
N ASN A 482 8.45 27.35 0.09
CA ASN A 482 9.83 26.88 0.16
C ASN A 482 9.97 25.51 -0.51
N LYS A 483 9.12 24.56 -0.14
CA LYS A 483 9.19 23.21 -0.73
C LYS A 483 8.81 23.22 -2.21
N LEU A 484 7.88 24.09 -2.64
CA LEU A 484 7.56 24.25 -4.06
C LEU A 484 8.73 24.86 -4.81
N ALA A 485 9.40 25.85 -4.25
CA ALA A 485 10.60 26.47 -4.81
C ALA A 485 11.70 25.44 -5.07
N ASP A 486 11.99 24.59 -4.07
CA ASP A 486 12.95 23.49 -4.20
C ASP A 486 12.53 22.48 -5.27
N THR A 487 11.26 22.10 -5.30
CA THR A 487 10.74 21.11 -6.26
C THR A 487 10.84 21.61 -7.71
N LEU A 488 10.56 22.90 -7.95
CA LEU A 488 10.54 23.49 -9.28
C LEU A 488 11.87 24.17 -9.67
N LEU A 489 12.85 24.22 -8.75
CA LEU A 489 14.13 24.93 -8.91
C LEU A 489 13.93 26.41 -9.26
N ILE A 490 13.01 27.08 -8.55
CA ILE A 490 12.71 28.51 -8.67
C ILE A 490 12.92 29.22 -7.33
N THR A 491 12.91 30.56 -7.33
CA THR A 491 13.00 31.33 -6.09
C THR A 491 11.72 31.18 -5.25
N GLU A 492 11.83 31.30 -3.94
CA GLU A 492 10.69 31.27 -3.01
C GLU A 492 9.62 32.30 -3.38
N ARG A 493 10.03 33.53 -3.73
CA ARG A 493 9.13 34.59 -4.21
C ARG A 493 8.38 34.19 -5.48
N ALA A 494 9.02 33.47 -6.40
CA ALA A 494 8.36 32.96 -7.60
C ALA A 494 7.36 31.84 -7.26
N ALA A 495 7.68 30.98 -6.31
CA ALA A 495 6.80 29.94 -5.81
C ALA A 495 5.56 30.51 -5.09
N GLU A 496 5.74 31.54 -4.24
CA GLU A 496 4.63 32.26 -3.60
C GLU A 496 3.69 32.89 -4.63
N LYS A 497 4.26 33.56 -5.64
CA LYS A 497 3.46 34.13 -6.73
C LYS A 497 2.66 33.04 -7.46
N LEU A 498 3.31 31.94 -7.78
CA LEU A 498 2.68 30.83 -8.50
C LEU A 498 1.54 30.18 -7.69
N ILE A 499 1.70 30.00 -6.39
CA ILE A 499 0.63 29.51 -5.49
C ILE A 499 -0.53 30.50 -5.46
N LYS A 500 -0.24 31.81 -5.40
CA LYS A 500 -1.27 32.85 -5.39
C LYS A 500 -2.05 32.88 -6.73
N ASP A 501 -1.35 32.80 -7.84
CA ASP A 501 -1.97 32.78 -9.18
C ASP A 501 -2.82 31.51 -9.37
N TYR A 502 -2.34 30.37 -8.84
CA TYR A 502 -3.07 29.12 -8.84
C TYR A 502 -4.40 29.22 -8.06
N PHE A 503 -4.37 29.69 -6.82
CA PHE A 503 -5.59 29.82 -6.02
C PHE A 503 -6.54 30.91 -6.52
N LYS A 504 -6.01 31.93 -7.23
CA LYS A 504 -6.84 32.89 -7.94
C LYS A 504 -7.62 32.22 -9.08
N ALA A 505 -7.01 31.25 -9.76
CA ALA A 505 -7.68 30.47 -10.81
C ALA A 505 -8.67 29.45 -10.24
N PHE A 506 -8.41 28.91 -9.03
CA PHE A 506 -9.18 27.84 -8.40
C PHE A 506 -9.60 28.17 -6.97
N PRO A 507 -10.47 29.20 -6.74
CA PRO A 507 -10.85 29.64 -5.41
C PRO A 507 -11.67 28.59 -4.64
N SER A 508 -12.41 27.72 -5.34
CA SER A 508 -13.17 26.63 -4.73
C SER A 508 -12.24 25.60 -4.07
N ILE A 509 -11.11 25.30 -4.73
CA ILE A 509 -10.09 24.38 -4.20
C ILE A 509 -9.42 24.99 -2.97
N GLU A 510 -9.06 26.29 -3.01
CA GLU A 510 -8.49 26.99 -1.85
C GLU A 510 -9.41 26.90 -0.65
N ASN A 511 -10.70 27.26 -0.83
CA ASN A 511 -11.70 27.22 0.24
C ASN A 511 -11.89 25.82 0.80
N PHE A 512 -11.96 24.81 -0.06
CA PHE A 512 -12.07 23.42 0.34
C PHE A 512 -10.90 22.98 1.23
N LEU A 513 -9.66 23.17 0.76
CA LEU A 513 -8.46 22.79 1.53
C LEU A 513 -8.33 23.57 2.84
N ARG A 514 -8.66 24.88 2.83
CA ARG A 514 -8.67 25.71 4.03
C ARG A 514 -9.67 25.21 5.06
N ASN A 515 -10.89 24.88 4.64
CA ASN A 515 -11.94 24.37 5.52
C ASN A 515 -11.56 23.03 6.16
N LEU A 516 -10.94 22.11 5.41
CA LEU A 516 -10.40 20.86 5.96
C LEU A 516 -9.34 21.13 7.05
N GLY A 517 -8.41 22.05 6.79
CA GLY A 517 -7.39 22.43 7.77
C GLY A 517 -7.98 23.01 9.05
N LEU A 518 -8.94 23.94 8.91
CA LEU A 518 -9.64 24.56 10.04
C LEU A 518 -10.44 23.53 10.84
N TYR A 519 -11.15 22.63 10.18
CA TYR A 519 -11.91 21.57 10.85
C TYR A 519 -11.00 20.73 11.77
N GLY A 520 -9.86 20.25 11.26
CA GLY A 520 -8.94 19.45 12.07
C GLY A 520 -8.34 20.22 13.25
N LEU A 521 -8.07 21.53 13.09
CA LEU A 521 -7.59 22.39 14.16
C LEU A 521 -8.66 22.64 15.23
N GLN A 522 -9.94 22.67 14.87
CA GLN A 522 -11.04 22.88 15.79
C GLN A 522 -11.43 21.62 16.57
N THR A 523 -11.39 20.45 15.89
CA THR A 523 -11.98 19.22 16.43
C THR A 523 -10.95 18.21 16.94
N GLY A 524 -9.67 18.32 16.56
CA GLY A 524 -8.62 17.34 16.90
C GLY A 524 -8.72 16.03 16.11
N HIS A 525 -9.54 15.98 15.08
CA HIS A 525 -9.65 14.85 14.16
C HIS A 525 -10.10 15.28 12.77
N ILE A 526 -10.03 14.37 11.81
CA ILE A 526 -10.57 14.55 10.46
C ILE A 526 -11.21 13.24 9.99
N LYS A 527 -12.24 13.32 9.13
CA LYS A 527 -12.89 12.16 8.51
C LYS A 527 -12.65 12.13 6.99
N THR A 528 -12.61 10.93 6.40
CA THR A 528 -12.76 10.74 4.94
C THR A 528 -14.20 11.03 4.49
N PHE A 529 -14.42 11.05 3.18
CA PHE A 529 -15.77 11.28 2.64
C PHE A 529 -16.72 10.11 2.94
N ALA A 530 -18.01 10.42 2.88
CA ALA A 530 -19.04 9.39 2.94
C ALA A 530 -18.87 8.41 1.75
N PRO A 531 -19.31 7.17 1.90
CA PRO A 531 -20.05 6.60 3.04
C PRO A 531 -19.15 6.10 4.18
N TYR A 532 -17.85 5.93 3.97
CA TYR A 532 -16.96 5.24 4.91
C TYR A 532 -16.57 6.07 6.12
N ARG A 533 -16.38 7.41 5.97
CA ARG A 533 -16.12 8.35 7.07
C ARG A 533 -15.00 7.92 8.02
N ARG A 534 -13.94 7.30 7.51
CA ARG A 534 -12.76 6.93 8.28
C ARG A 534 -12.23 8.10 9.09
N MET A 535 -12.10 7.93 10.40
CA MET A 535 -11.63 8.97 11.30
C MET A 535 -10.12 8.83 11.55
N ARG A 536 -9.41 9.95 11.47
CA ARG A 536 -8.04 10.07 11.95
C ARG A 536 -7.97 11.06 13.08
N TRP A 537 -7.46 10.60 14.23
CA TRP A 537 -7.24 11.42 15.42
C TRP A 537 -5.88 12.12 15.37
N PHE A 538 -5.77 13.27 16.02
CA PHE A 538 -4.53 14.04 16.19
C PHE A 538 -4.16 14.10 17.67
N PRO A 539 -3.28 13.18 18.16
CA PRO A 539 -2.86 13.16 19.57
C PRO A 539 -2.15 14.43 20.03
N GLU A 540 -1.57 15.18 19.09
CA GLU A 540 -0.88 16.44 19.33
C GLU A 540 -1.86 17.60 19.61
N TRP A 541 -3.14 17.42 19.30
CA TRP A 541 -4.16 18.44 19.49
C TRP A 541 -4.48 18.65 20.99
N LYS A 542 -4.36 19.89 21.46
CA LYS A 542 -4.61 20.33 22.84
C LYS A 542 -5.53 21.55 22.89
N GLY A 543 -6.47 21.62 21.94
CA GLY A 543 -7.33 22.79 21.78
C GLY A 543 -6.52 24.07 21.55
N TYR A 544 -6.83 25.13 22.28
CA TYR A 544 -6.12 26.41 22.18
C TYR A 544 -4.62 26.33 22.52
N ASN A 545 -4.22 25.35 23.34
CA ASN A 545 -2.84 25.17 23.80
C ASN A 545 -1.97 24.35 22.82
N THR A 546 -2.48 24.03 21.64
CA THR A 546 -1.71 23.33 20.60
C THR A 546 -0.56 24.22 20.11
N SER A 547 0.67 23.71 20.08
CA SER A 547 1.84 24.44 19.61
C SER A 547 1.71 24.82 18.12
N GLN A 548 2.38 25.92 17.68
CA GLN A 548 2.36 26.32 16.26
C GLN A 548 2.89 25.22 15.33
N LYS A 549 3.95 24.51 15.77
CA LYS A 549 4.51 23.36 15.04
C LYS A 549 3.48 22.26 14.85
N ASP A 550 2.70 21.94 15.90
CA ASP A 550 1.68 20.90 15.85
C ASP A 550 0.44 21.36 15.08
N LYS A 551 0.05 22.64 15.19
CA LYS A 551 -0.99 23.23 14.33
C LYS A 551 -0.67 23.05 12.86
N GLY A 552 0.56 23.34 12.44
CA GLY A 552 0.98 23.13 11.05
C GLY A 552 0.99 21.66 10.62
N LYS A 553 1.28 20.72 11.53
CA LYS A 553 1.18 19.27 11.24
C LYS A 553 -0.29 18.85 11.08
N ILE A 554 -1.15 19.25 12.01
CA ILE A 554 -2.59 18.95 12.01
C ILE A 554 -3.23 19.49 10.74
N GLU A 555 -2.96 20.75 10.39
CA GLU A 555 -3.51 21.39 9.19
C GLU A 555 -3.14 20.61 7.92
N ARG A 556 -1.85 20.26 7.72
CA ARG A 556 -1.41 19.46 6.57
C ARG A 556 -2.04 18.08 6.55
N ALA A 557 -2.10 17.40 7.70
CA ALA A 557 -2.71 16.09 7.80
C ALA A 557 -4.23 16.12 7.54
N SER A 558 -4.91 17.20 7.97
CA SER A 558 -6.33 17.39 7.72
C SER A 558 -6.68 17.66 6.26
N LYS A 559 -5.80 18.34 5.52
CA LYS A 559 -5.95 18.52 4.07
C LYS A 559 -5.75 17.21 3.31
N ASN A 560 -4.74 16.43 3.72
CA ASN A 560 -4.32 15.22 3.03
C ASN A 560 -5.22 14.00 3.32
N THR A 561 -5.58 13.78 4.59
CA THR A 561 -6.25 12.54 5.01
C THR A 561 -7.58 12.28 4.30
N PRO A 562 -8.49 13.25 4.11
CA PRO A 562 -9.75 13.00 3.40
C PRO A 562 -9.54 12.56 1.95
N ILE A 563 -8.52 13.10 1.28
CA ILE A 563 -8.22 12.81 -0.13
C ILE A 563 -7.62 11.42 -0.25
N GLN A 564 -6.48 11.18 0.42
CA GLN A 564 -5.79 9.88 0.37
C GLN A 564 -6.61 8.76 0.99
N GLY A 565 -7.33 9.04 2.08
CA GLY A 565 -8.12 8.04 2.77
C GLY A 565 -9.34 7.61 1.96
N SER A 566 -10.05 8.54 1.34
CA SER A 566 -11.16 8.18 0.43
C SER A 566 -10.67 7.42 -0.79
N GLY A 567 -9.49 7.76 -1.33
CA GLY A 567 -8.84 6.97 -2.38
C GLY A 567 -8.53 5.54 -1.93
N ALA A 568 -8.00 5.38 -0.71
CA ALA A 568 -7.74 4.06 -0.14
C ALA A 568 -9.03 3.26 0.09
N ASP A 569 -10.10 3.92 0.54
CA ASP A 569 -11.42 3.28 0.75
C ASP A 569 -12.01 2.79 -0.58
N MET A 570 -11.87 3.58 -1.67
CA MET A 570 -12.28 3.16 -3.03
C MET A 570 -11.48 1.96 -3.52
N CYS A 571 -10.15 1.96 -3.33
CA CYS A 571 -9.31 0.82 -3.74
C CYS A 571 -9.68 -0.46 -2.98
N LYS A 572 -9.97 -0.35 -1.67
CA LYS A 572 -10.43 -1.48 -0.87
C LYS A 572 -11.80 -1.98 -1.32
N SER A 573 -12.72 -1.06 -1.62
CA SER A 573 -14.03 -1.41 -2.18
C SER A 573 -13.90 -2.16 -3.51
N ALA A 574 -13.06 -1.65 -4.43
CA ALA A 574 -12.75 -2.34 -5.67
C ALA A 574 -12.18 -3.74 -5.44
N LEU A 575 -11.22 -3.87 -4.52
CA LEU A 575 -10.59 -5.14 -4.20
C LEU A 575 -11.57 -6.17 -3.65
N VAL A 576 -12.50 -5.74 -2.79
CA VAL A 576 -13.60 -6.58 -2.26
C VAL A 576 -14.52 -7.02 -3.39
N MET A 577 -14.97 -6.07 -4.23
CA MET A 577 -15.85 -6.39 -5.36
C MET A 577 -15.19 -7.35 -6.36
N VAL A 578 -13.89 -7.20 -6.63
CA VAL A 578 -13.11 -8.11 -7.49
C VAL A 578 -13.06 -9.51 -6.87
N ARG A 579 -12.72 -9.61 -5.57
CA ARG A 579 -12.71 -10.89 -4.85
C ARG A 579 -14.07 -11.60 -4.92
N ASP A 580 -15.13 -10.88 -4.61
CA ASP A 580 -16.48 -11.43 -4.58
C ASP A 580 -16.92 -11.88 -5.97
N HIS A 581 -16.61 -11.10 -7.01
CA HIS A 581 -16.93 -11.48 -8.39
C HIS A 581 -16.20 -12.76 -8.82
N ILE A 582 -14.90 -12.88 -8.50
CA ILE A 582 -14.09 -14.09 -8.79
C ILE A 582 -14.67 -15.30 -8.08
N HIS A 583 -14.98 -15.18 -6.78
CA HIS A 583 -15.43 -16.32 -5.98
C HIS A 583 -16.85 -16.76 -6.33
N HIS A 584 -17.77 -15.79 -6.50
CA HIS A 584 -19.16 -16.07 -6.83
C HIS A 584 -19.28 -16.80 -8.19
N ASN A 585 -18.52 -16.35 -9.17
CA ASN A 585 -18.55 -16.91 -10.52
C ASN A 585 -17.50 -18.03 -10.74
N LYS A 586 -16.71 -18.39 -9.73
CA LYS A 586 -15.64 -19.40 -9.79
C LYS A 586 -14.70 -19.21 -10.97
N LEU A 587 -14.26 -17.97 -11.19
CA LEU A 587 -13.46 -17.58 -12.35
C LEU A 587 -12.02 -18.07 -12.25
N PRO A 588 -11.35 -18.37 -13.39
CA PRO A 588 -9.94 -18.71 -13.46
C PRO A 588 -9.08 -17.45 -13.33
N VAL A 589 -9.21 -16.73 -12.22
CA VAL A 589 -8.55 -15.47 -11.91
C VAL A 589 -8.04 -15.51 -10.47
N LYS A 590 -6.85 -14.98 -10.24
CA LYS A 590 -6.27 -14.81 -8.89
C LYS A 590 -5.84 -13.37 -8.71
N ILE A 591 -6.18 -12.75 -7.59
CA ILE A 591 -5.64 -11.46 -7.20
C ILE A 591 -4.24 -11.72 -6.61
N VAL A 592 -3.21 -11.05 -7.11
CA VAL A 592 -1.81 -11.33 -6.72
C VAL A 592 -1.09 -10.14 -6.12
N MET A 593 -1.54 -8.90 -6.41
CA MET A 593 -0.92 -7.70 -5.87
C MET A 593 -1.88 -6.51 -5.87
N THR A 594 -1.58 -5.53 -5.06
CA THR A 594 -2.14 -4.17 -5.12
C THR A 594 -1.07 -3.16 -4.73
N VAL A 595 -0.94 -2.10 -5.51
CA VAL A 595 0.05 -1.04 -5.30
C VAL A 595 -0.62 0.31 -5.49
N HIS A 596 -0.73 1.08 -4.40
CA HIS A 596 -1.41 2.38 -4.36
C HIS A 596 -2.88 2.28 -4.79
N ASP A 597 -3.19 2.61 -6.02
CA ASP A 597 -4.50 2.65 -6.67
C ASP A 597 -4.64 1.60 -7.80
N GLN A 598 -3.68 0.67 -7.88
CA GLN A 598 -3.63 -0.43 -8.86
C GLN A 598 -4.04 -1.76 -8.22
N ILE A 599 -4.78 -2.57 -8.96
CA ILE A 599 -5.08 -3.97 -8.65
C ILE A 599 -4.49 -4.85 -9.76
N ASP A 600 -3.69 -5.83 -9.35
CA ASP A 600 -3.04 -6.78 -10.25
C ASP A 600 -3.62 -8.17 -10.05
N THR A 601 -4.09 -8.75 -11.12
CA THR A 601 -4.61 -10.12 -11.18
C THR A 601 -3.81 -10.93 -12.19
N ILE A 602 -3.78 -12.24 -12.00
CA ILE A 602 -3.37 -13.18 -13.03
C ILE A 602 -4.58 -13.99 -13.47
N VAL A 603 -4.64 -14.32 -14.75
CA VAL A 603 -5.79 -14.95 -15.39
C VAL A 603 -5.32 -15.86 -16.52
N HIS A 604 -6.05 -16.94 -16.77
CA HIS A 604 -5.82 -17.78 -17.95
C HIS A 604 -5.99 -16.97 -19.24
N LYS A 605 -5.10 -17.15 -20.22
CA LYS A 605 -5.03 -16.37 -21.47
C LYS A 605 -6.37 -16.31 -22.21
N ASP A 606 -7.10 -17.40 -22.26
CA ASP A 606 -8.40 -17.49 -22.96
C ASP A 606 -9.46 -16.57 -22.33
N TYR A 607 -9.30 -16.17 -21.07
CA TYR A 607 -10.24 -15.32 -20.36
C TYR A 607 -9.74 -13.87 -20.18
N ALA A 608 -8.50 -13.57 -20.61
CA ALA A 608 -7.83 -12.30 -20.34
C ALA A 608 -8.59 -11.09 -20.90
N ASP A 609 -9.05 -11.15 -22.15
CA ASP A 609 -9.78 -10.05 -22.77
C ASP A 609 -11.14 -9.79 -22.09
N THR A 610 -11.86 -10.85 -21.73
CA THR A 610 -13.11 -10.70 -20.97
C THR A 610 -12.85 -10.09 -19.61
N TRP A 611 -11.85 -10.60 -18.90
CA TRP A 611 -11.50 -10.14 -17.57
C TRP A 611 -11.01 -8.70 -17.56
N LYS A 612 -10.28 -8.26 -18.56
CA LYS A 612 -9.83 -6.87 -18.73
C LYS A 612 -10.98 -5.87 -18.59
N TYR A 613 -12.05 -6.06 -19.34
CA TYR A 613 -13.21 -5.17 -19.28
C TYR A 613 -13.98 -5.33 -17.97
N THR A 614 -14.12 -6.56 -17.48
CA THR A 614 -14.79 -6.84 -16.20
C THR A 614 -14.08 -6.14 -15.04
N LEU A 615 -12.75 -6.23 -14.98
CA LEU A 615 -11.95 -5.57 -13.94
C LEU A 615 -12.07 -4.04 -14.02
N GLN A 616 -12.03 -3.49 -15.23
CA GLN A 616 -12.24 -2.06 -15.47
C GLN A 616 -13.60 -1.57 -14.98
N ASP A 617 -14.65 -2.32 -15.29
CA ASP A 617 -16.03 -1.99 -14.89
C ASP A 617 -16.22 -2.08 -13.37
N ILE A 618 -15.67 -3.11 -12.74
CA ILE A 618 -15.70 -3.25 -11.27
C ILE A 618 -14.99 -2.07 -10.59
N MET A 619 -13.79 -1.71 -11.06
CA MET A 619 -13.07 -0.58 -10.51
C MET A 619 -13.83 0.75 -10.75
N GLY A 620 -14.45 0.93 -11.90
CA GLY A 620 -15.33 2.07 -12.15
C GLY A 620 -16.52 2.11 -11.20
N ALA A 621 -17.20 0.99 -10.99
CA ALA A 621 -18.36 0.88 -10.11
C ALA A 621 -18.04 1.19 -8.64
N SER A 622 -16.88 0.76 -8.13
CA SER A 622 -16.46 0.97 -6.74
C SER A 622 -16.27 2.46 -6.36
N THR A 623 -16.22 3.35 -7.35
CA THR A 623 -16.01 4.78 -7.12
C THR A 623 -17.31 5.57 -6.92
N LEU A 624 -18.45 5.00 -7.29
CA LEU A 624 -19.72 5.74 -7.44
C LEU A 624 -20.25 6.34 -6.14
N ASP A 625 -19.98 5.72 -5.01
CA ASP A 625 -20.39 6.21 -3.71
C ASP A 625 -19.67 7.53 -3.30
N ILE A 626 -18.46 7.74 -3.80
CA ILE A 626 -17.61 8.89 -3.46
C ILE A 626 -17.50 9.87 -4.63
N ILE A 627 -17.37 9.37 -5.85
CA ILE A 627 -17.16 10.15 -7.07
C ILE A 627 -18.29 9.89 -8.07
N PRO A 628 -18.94 10.94 -8.61
CA PRO A 628 -19.97 10.79 -9.63
C PRO A 628 -19.47 9.99 -10.84
N SER A 629 -20.39 9.28 -11.49
CA SER A 629 -20.09 8.50 -12.69
C SER A 629 -19.43 9.34 -13.79
N GLY A 630 -18.39 8.79 -14.42
CA GLY A 630 -17.68 9.40 -15.54
C GLY A 630 -16.50 10.30 -15.16
N LEU A 631 -16.34 10.70 -13.89
CA LEU A 631 -15.21 11.51 -13.46
C LEU A 631 -13.92 10.70 -13.26
N LEU A 632 -14.02 9.46 -12.83
CA LEU A 632 -12.87 8.59 -12.60
C LEU A 632 -12.97 7.32 -13.43
N LYS A 633 -11.90 7.03 -14.16
CA LYS A 633 -11.76 5.85 -15.01
C LYS A 633 -10.60 5.02 -14.50
N ALA A 634 -10.68 3.72 -14.76
CA ALA A 634 -9.56 2.80 -14.59
C ALA A 634 -8.99 2.44 -15.97
N ASP A 635 -7.66 2.43 -16.06
CA ASP A 635 -6.94 1.98 -17.24
C ASP A 635 -6.46 0.55 -17.01
N THR A 636 -6.79 -0.37 -17.92
CA THR A 636 -6.54 -1.79 -17.74
C THR A 636 -5.69 -2.35 -18.88
N ASN A 637 -4.60 -3.01 -18.53
CA ASN A 637 -3.65 -3.62 -19.45
C ASN A 637 -3.57 -5.13 -19.24
N VAL A 638 -3.24 -5.85 -20.33
CA VAL A 638 -2.87 -7.27 -20.33
C VAL A 638 -1.39 -7.38 -20.67
N SER A 639 -0.62 -8.13 -19.89
CA SER A 639 0.83 -8.28 -20.09
C SER A 639 1.31 -9.65 -19.61
N GLU A 640 2.46 -10.10 -20.13
CA GLU A 640 3.11 -11.37 -19.71
C GLU A 640 3.82 -11.21 -18.36
N THR A 641 4.23 -9.99 -18.03
CA THR A 641 4.97 -9.66 -16.81
C THR A 641 4.26 -8.54 -16.04
N TRP A 642 4.67 -8.30 -14.80
CA TRP A 642 4.10 -7.23 -13.99
C TRP A 642 4.57 -5.85 -14.47
N GLU A 643 3.77 -5.21 -15.29
CA GLU A 643 4.01 -3.89 -15.85
C GLU A 643 3.17 -2.80 -15.15
N LYS A 644 3.59 -1.55 -15.35
CA LYS A 644 2.84 -0.38 -14.90
C LYS A 644 2.24 0.34 -16.10
#